data_f599af735a969c71ee13eaedbca35bbb
#
_entry.id   f599af735a969c71ee13eaedbca35bbb
#
_cell.length_a   1.000
_cell.length_b   1.000
_cell.length_c   1.000
_cell.angle_alpha   90.00
_cell.angle_beta   90.00
_cell.angle_gamma   90.00
#
_symmetry.space_group_name_H-M   'P 1'
#
loop_
_entity.id
_entity.type
_entity.pdbx_description
1 polymer ?
#
loop_
_entity_poly.entity_id
_entity_poly.type
_entity_poly.pdbx_seq_one_letter_code
_entity_poly.pdbx_strand_id
1 'polypeptide(L)'
;MHKTFLALLLFVASLCPKLVQAQTVIPQPKEITMGKGFFTIKPNTPVELNFEGEEARQMKAYIRQTLGLKVFKGKFISKVPAISLNLLRIKEPSCYGRTFPEYYTLDVTPERITIMSHTTTGLFYGLQTLRQLMVDGNKVACAEVNDEPRFPYRGMMLDCSRHFFTPQFIKKQLDAMAYFKLNRFHWHLTDGGGWRLEVKKYPKLIEETAYRTQNDWTKWWREHDRRYCHANDSGAYGGYYTQDEVRDLVAYAAKRHITVIPEIEMPGHSNEVFAAYPNLTCEGKAYTSPDFCPGNDSVFTFLEGVLTEVMQLFPSEYIHIGGDEAWQEKWKTCPKCQQRMKDEGLKDTHELQAYFIMRIEKFLNAHGRKLLGWDEIMQGRLAPNAAVMSWTGEEAGLKAAKAGHHVVMTPGAYCYLDMYQDVPFTQPKAMGGYVPLEKVYSYEPITHKESADMLEKYIDGVQGNLWTEEVPTPEHAEYMLYPRLLGIAEVGWTRNRPSYENFRNRAIQALDRMKAMGYNHFDLRTERGRREESLTPVTPLALGKPVTYLSRYTEKYRGTGDGTLTDGRRGDWVFKGDRWQGFIGGECMDAVIDLGAETELHEVSADFLQSMGVDIAFPDSVELLVSSDGQNYTSLQRRDMERHDKREYFIEPFTWKGTAKARYVRMRAKQGAEGGWVFCDEIKVW
;
A
#
# COMPACT_ATOMS: atom_id res chain seq x y z
N MET A 1 30.69 22.54 -44.58
CA MET A 1 29.56 22.81 -43.65
C MET A 1 29.20 21.62 -42.75
N HIS A 2 29.49 20.35 -43.07
CA HIS A 2 29.10 19.19 -42.22
C HIS A 2 29.97 18.92 -40.96
N LYS A 3 31.21 19.39 -40.93
CA LYS A 3 32.12 19.15 -39.79
C LYS A 3 31.88 20.10 -38.58
N THR A 4 31.34 21.28 -38.85
CA THR A 4 31.06 22.28 -37.78
C THR A 4 29.76 21.99 -37.03
N PHE A 5 28.78 21.32 -37.66
CA PHE A 5 27.53 20.91 -37.02
C PHE A 5 27.69 19.75 -36.04
N LEU A 6 28.61 18.82 -36.30
CA LEU A 6 28.90 17.68 -35.44
C LEU A 6 29.61 18.10 -34.15
N ALA A 7 30.46 19.14 -34.22
CA ALA A 7 31.14 19.67 -33.03
C ALA A 7 30.20 20.44 -32.11
N LEU A 8 29.17 21.09 -32.66
CA LEU A 8 28.15 21.81 -31.85
C LEU A 8 27.20 20.84 -31.13
N LEU A 9 26.84 19.71 -31.76
CA LEU A 9 26.02 18.66 -31.16
C LEU A 9 26.76 17.91 -30.05
N LEU A 10 28.07 17.68 -30.18
CA LEU A 10 28.91 17.07 -29.16
C LEU A 10 29.14 18.00 -27.96
N PHE A 11 29.16 19.32 -28.17
CA PHE A 11 29.30 20.29 -27.07
C PHE A 11 28.00 20.48 -26.27
N VAL A 12 26.83 20.36 -26.90
CA VAL A 12 25.51 20.39 -26.24
C VAL A 12 25.28 19.10 -25.47
N ALA A 13 25.68 17.94 -25.99
CA ALA A 13 25.55 16.65 -25.31
C ALA A 13 26.43 16.53 -24.04
N SER A 14 27.58 17.25 -24.00
CA SER A 14 28.47 17.23 -22.80
C SER A 14 28.01 18.17 -21.67
N LEU A 15 27.08 19.10 -21.93
CA LEU A 15 26.50 20.01 -20.94
C LEU A 15 25.20 19.47 -20.31
N CYS A 16 24.56 18.48 -20.96
CA CYS A 16 23.27 17.93 -20.53
C CYS A 16 23.35 17.00 -19.28
N PRO A 17 24.40 16.20 -19.04
CA PRO A 17 24.43 15.31 -17.87
C PRO A 17 24.50 16.01 -16.52
N LYS A 18 24.99 17.26 -16.48
CA LYS A 18 25.15 18.01 -15.20
C LYS A 18 23.89 18.73 -14.74
N LEU A 19 22.97 19.03 -15.62
CA LEU A 19 21.67 19.64 -15.28
C LEU A 19 20.63 18.59 -14.81
N VAL A 20 20.73 17.35 -15.31
CA VAL A 20 19.79 16.26 -14.93
C VAL A 20 20.02 15.81 -13.48
N GLN A 21 21.23 15.90 -12.96
CA GLN A 21 21.54 15.47 -11.59
C GLN A 21 20.96 16.37 -10.50
N ALA A 22 20.59 17.59 -10.84
CA ALA A 22 20.02 18.59 -9.94
C ALA A 22 18.55 18.32 -9.55
N GLN A 23 17.84 17.49 -10.31
CA GLN A 23 16.42 17.18 -10.10
C GLN A 23 16.20 15.82 -9.41
N THR A 24 17.11 15.37 -8.55
CA THR A 24 17.11 14.00 -8.00
C THR A 24 16.45 13.87 -6.63
N VAL A 25 15.96 14.96 -6.04
CA VAL A 25 15.38 14.95 -4.71
C VAL A 25 13.96 14.35 -4.72
N ILE A 26 13.72 13.38 -3.85
CA ILE A 26 12.42 12.78 -3.56
C ILE A 26 12.18 12.84 -2.04
N PRO A 27 11.04 13.36 -1.59
CA PRO A 27 10.01 14.08 -2.35
C PRO A 27 10.52 15.37 -2.95
N GLN A 28 9.89 15.78 -4.06
CA GLN A 28 10.18 17.07 -4.71
C GLN A 28 9.93 18.21 -3.71
N PRO A 29 10.90 19.06 -3.43
CA PRO A 29 10.71 20.25 -2.62
C PRO A 29 9.65 21.20 -3.22
N LYS A 30 8.99 21.97 -2.36
CA LYS A 30 8.02 23.00 -2.77
C LYS A 30 8.65 23.97 -3.77
N GLU A 31 9.85 24.43 -3.48
CA GLU A 31 10.64 25.31 -4.36
C GLU A 31 12.10 24.88 -4.31
N ILE A 32 12.72 24.72 -5.46
CA ILE A 32 14.14 24.45 -5.61
C ILE A 32 14.72 25.17 -6.80
N THR A 33 15.75 25.97 -6.60
CA THR A 33 16.50 26.66 -7.66
C THR A 33 17.93 26.18 -7.64
N MET A 34 18.43 25.69 -8.76
CA MET A 34 19.80 25.20 -8.84
C MET A 34 20.78 26.32 -9.11
N GLY A 35 21.84 26.39 -8.30
CA GLY A 35 22.97 27.29 -8.45
C GLY A 35 24.09 26.70 -9.34
N LYS A 36 25.12 27.47 -9.58
CA LYS A 36 26.33 27.01 -10.30
C LYS A 36 27.38 26.51 -9.32
N GLY A 37 28.00 25.36 -9.63
CA GLY A 37 29.10 24.80 -8.84
C GLY A 37 28.66 23.84 -7.74
N PHE A 38 29.57 23.57 -6.83
CA PHE A 38 29.40 22.58 -5.76
C PHE A 38 30.07 23.05 -4.48
N PHE A 39 29.46 22.73 -3.33
CA PHE A 39 30.15 22.70 -2.07
C PHE A 39 30.88 21.36 -1.93
N THR A 40 32.17 21.39 -1.55
CA THR A 40 32.93 20.15 -1.32
C THR A 40 33.04 19.86 0.16
N ILE A 41 32.42 18.78 0.61
CA ILE A 41 32.54 18.27 1.97
C ILE A 41 33.92 17.64 2.14
N LYS A 42 34.71 18.09 3.12
CA LYS A 42 35.99 17.52 3.52
C LYS A 42 35.85 16.83 4.87
N PRO A 43 36.72 15.88 5.23
CA PRO A 43 36.65 15.19 6.54
C PRO A 43 36.67 16.15 7.76
N ASN A 44 37.26 17.32 7.59
CA ASN A 44 37.36 18.37 8.61
C ASN A 44 36.37 19.53 8.37
N THR A 45 35.41 19.42 7.45
CA THR A 45 34.37 20.44 7.26
C THR A 45 33.62 20.64 8.57
N PRO A 46 33.65 21.86 9.15
CA PRO A 46 32.98 22.12 10.40
C PRO A 46 31.45 22.10 10.21
N VAL A 47 30.77 21.51 11.20
CA VAL A 47 29.31 21.59 11.31
C VAL A 47 28.96 22.36 12.56
N GLU A 48 28.17 23.41 12.38
CA GLU A 48 27.78 24.35 13.44
C GLU A 48 26.31 24.22 13.75
N LEU A 49 25.95 24.14 15.04
CA LEU A 49 24.58 24.20 15.53
C LEU A 49 24.40 25.41 16.42
N ASN A 50 23.36 26.21 16.25
CA ASN A 50 23.04 27.36 17.10
C ASN A 50 22.12 27.01 18.29
N PHE A 51 21.86 25.72 18.53
CA PHE A 51 21.04 25.22 19.61
C PHE A 51 21.75 24.13 20.41
N GLU A 52 21.27 23.88 21.63
CA GLU A 52 21.86 22.95 22.59
C GLU A 52 20.80 22.00 23.15
N GLY A 53 21.20 21.09 24.03
CA GLY A 53 20.30 20.13 24.66
C GLY A 53 20.32 18.76 24.02
N GLU A 54 19.30 17.95 24.32
CA GLU A 54 19.19 16.56 23.86
C GLU A 54 19.05 16.48 22.33
N GLU A 55 18.19 17.32 21.75
CA GLU A 55 17.98 17.37 20.29
C GLU A 55 19.28 17.70 19.53
N ALA A 56 20.09 18.63 20.06
CA ALA A 56 21.40 18.91 19.49
C ALA A 56 22.35 17.70 19.58
N ARG A 57 22.31 16.94 20.70
CA ARG A 57 23.09 15.70 20.82
C ARG A 57 22.67 14.64 19.80
N GLN A 58 21.38 14.46 19.63
CA GLN A 58 20.82 13.52 18.64
C GLN A 58 21.16 13.93 17.22
N MET A 59 21.01 15.20 16.87
CA MET A 59 21.38 15.75 15.56
C MET A 59 22.88 15.54 15.27
N LYS A 60 23.74 15.82 16.25
CA LYS A 60 25.20 15.57 16.12
C LYS A 60 25.53 14.10 15.89
N ALA A 61 24.87 13.20 16.62
CA ALA A 61 25.03 11.76 16.44
C ALA A 61 24.60 11.32 15.04
N TYR A 62 23.47 11.83 14.57
CA TYR A 62 22.94 11.53 13.25
C TYR A 62 23.85 12.06 12.12
N ILE A 63 24.33 13.29 12.20
CA ILE A 63 25.28 13.86 11.23
C ILE A 63 26.59 13.06 11.20
N ARG A 64 27.09 12.65 12.36
CA ARG A 64 28.30 11.79 12.42
C ARG A 64 28.07 10.45 11.73
N GLN A 65 26.92 9.84 11.99
CA GLN A 65 26.57 8.53 11.41
C GLN A 65 26.38 8.61 9.89
N THR A 66 25.73 9.66 9.39
CA THR A 66 25.27 9.73 8.00
C THR A 66 26.22 10.47 7.05
N LEU A 67 26.99 11.44 7.57
CA LEU A 67 27.94 12.26 6.79
C LEU A 67 29.39 12.04 7.20
N GLY A 68 29.67 11.29 8.26
CA GLY A 68 31.03 11.09 8.79
C GLY A 68 31.66 12.35 9.40
N LEU A 69 30.89 13.42 9.61
CA LEU A 69 31.39 14.73 10.03
C LEU A 69 31.38 14.92 11.53
N LYS A 70 32.40 15.61 12.04
CA LYS A 70 32.44 16.05 13.44
C LYS A 70 31.72 17.39 13.59
N VAL A 71 30.83 17.49 14.56
CA VAL A 71 30.10 18.71 14.89
C VAL A 71 30.82 19.44 15.99
N PHE A 72 31.20 20.68 15.73
CA PHE A 72 31.92 21.55 16.69
C PHE A 72 30.93 22.42 17.47
N LYS A 73 31.29 22.75 18.73
CA LYS A 73 30.64 23.81 19.48
C LYS A 73 31.31 25.15 19.11
N GLY A 74 30.54 26.14 18.70
CA GLY A 74 31.12 27.47 18.54
C GLY A 74 30.26 28.45 17.74
N LYS A 75 30.50 29.73 17.95
CA LYS A 75 29.98 30.84 17.18
C LYS A 75 30.57 30.82 15.77
N PHE A 76 29.74 31.20 14.78
CA PHE A 76 30.09 31.38 13.38
C PHE A 76 31.54 31.82 13.12
N ILE A 77 32.34 30.97 12.50
CA ILE A 77 33.66 31.35 11.98
C ILE A 77 33.44 31.67 10.49
N SER A 78 33.30 32.96 10.19
CA SER A 78 32.88 33.47 8.85
C SER A 78 33.88 33.26 7.69
N LYS A 79 35.02 32.62 7.89
CA LYS A 79 36.07 32.51 6.87
C LYS A 79 36.40 31.08 6.39
N VAL A 80 35.71 30.05 6.87
CA VAL A 80 35.99 28.68 6.53
C VAL A 80 34.71 28.04 5.93
N PRO A 81 34.81 27.27 4.85
CA PRO A 81 33.67 26.51 4.36
C PRO A 81 33.05 25.63 5.44
N ALA A 82 31.76 25.82 5.72
CA ALA A 82 31.07 25.20 6.85
C ALA A 82 29.63 24.80 6.49
N ILE A 83 29.10 23.86 7.28
CA ILE A 83 27.67 23.49 7.26
C ILE A 83 27.05 24.05 8.55
N SER A 84 26.02 24.88 8.46
CA SER A 84 25.34 25.44 9.63
C SER A 84 23.86 25.05 9.66
N LEU A 85 23.40 24.56 10.83
CA LEU A 85 22.02 24.28 11.12
C LEU A 85 21.51 25.28 12.15
N ASN A 86 20.56 26.11 11.75
CA ASN A 86 20.06 27.22 12.51
C ASN A 86 18.61 27.05 12.91
N LEU A 87 18.37 26.89 14.18
CA LEU A 87 17.03 26.91 14.76
C LEU A 87 16.59 28.37 14.95
N LEU A 88 15.53 28.77 14.26
CA LEU A 88 14.97 30.11 14.32
C LEU A 88 14.06 30.25 15.53
N ARG A 89 14.23 31.31 16.33
CA ARG A 89 13.41 31.61 17.51
C ARG A 89 12.23 32.56 17.20
N ILE A 90 11.65 32.43 16.03
CA ILE A 90 10.52 33.23 15.57
C ILE A 90 9.26 32.37 15.64
N LYS A 91 8.09 32.98 15.92
CA LYS A 91 6.83 32.26 15.92
C LYS A 91 6.55 31.66 14.55
N GLU A 92 6.16 30.38 14.50
CA GLU A 92 5.90 29.66 13.26
C GLU A 92 4.83 30.37 12.42
N PRO A 93 5.04 30.53 11.09
CA PRO A 93 3.99 30.96 10.20
C PRO A 93 2.91 29.87 10.14
N SER A 94 1.66 30.22 10.39
CA SER A 94 0.52 29.33 10.16
C SER A 94 -0.06 29.56 8.78
N CYS A 95 -0.18 28.51 7.97
CA CYS A 95 -0.88 28.54 6.71
C CYS A 95 -2.13 27.65 6.82
N TYR A 96 -3.31 28.15 6.44
CA TYR A 96 -4.60 27.44 6.56
C TYR A 96 -4.93 26.93 7.98
N GLY A 97 -4.46 27.60 9.04
CA GLY A 97 -4.69 27.19 10.43
C GLY A 97 -3.89 25.97 10.89
N ARG A 98 -2.96 25.48 10.06
CA ARG A 98 -1.98 24.45 10.43
C ARG A 98 -0.59 25.06 10.54
N THR A 99 0.17 24.66 11.55
CA THR A 99 1.60 24.89 11.62
C THR A 99 2.30 23.69 10.98
N PHE A 100 3.30 23.96 10.15
CA PHE A 100 4.13 22.89 9.58
C PHE A 100 5.48 22.89 10.31
N PRO A 101 5.61 22.11 11.40
CA PRO A 101 6.84 22.02 12.16
C PRO A 101 8.01 21.46 11.33
N GLU A 102 7.72 21.00 10.13
CA GLU A 102 8.64 20.36 9.20
C GLU A 102 9.17 21.32 8.11
N TYR A 103 8.74 22.61 8.13
CA TYR A 103 9.25 23.64 7.23
C TYR A 103 10.74 23.86 7.41
N TYR A 104 11.48 24.03 6.31
CA TYR A 104 12.90 24.42 6.32
C TYR A 104 13.28 25.18 5.05
N THR A 105 14.40 25.91 5.15
CA THR A 105 15.15 26.41 4.00
C THR A 105 16.54 25.78 3.98
N LEU A 106 17.06 25.55 2.78
CA LEU A 106 18.43 25.03 2.56
C LEU A 106 19.08 25.89 1.47
N ASP A 107 20.19 26.53 1.80
CA ASP A 107 21.03 27.27 0.87
C ASP A 107 22.40 26.59 0.76
N VAL A 108 22.81 26.24 -0.44
CA VAL A 108 24.09 25.61 -0.76
C VAL A 108 24.86 26.51 -1.71
N THR A 109 25.91 27.13 -1.24
CA THR A 109 26.90 27.86 -2.04
C THR A 109 28.24 27.12 -2.05
N PRO A 110 29.23 27.51 -2.92
CA PRO A 110 30.56 26.88 -2.86
C PRO A 110 31.29 27.06 -1.53
N GLU A 111 30.92 28.09 -0.76
CA GLU A 111 31.56 28.48 0.49
C GLU A 111 30.80 27.96 1.70
N ARG A 112 29.48 27.78 1.63
CA ARG A 112 28.66 27.47 2.80
C ARG A 112 27.42 26.69 2.47
N ILE A 113 27.02 25.82 3.39
CA ILE A 113 25.70 25.21 3.45
C ILE A 113 24.98 25.75 4.68
N THR A 114 23.76 26.25 4.50
CA THR A 114 22.93 26.76 5.60
C THR A 114 21.56 26.09 5.57
N ILE A 115 21.17 25.44 6.67
CA ILE A 115 19.82 24.91 6.87
C ILE A 115 19.17 25.73 7.98
N MET A 116 17.97 26.25 7.75
CA MET A 116 17.20 27.01 8.74
C MET A 116 15.81 26.42 8.90
N SER A 117 15.32 26.39 10.13
CA SER A 117 13.96 25.97 10.47
C SER A 117 13.53 26.54 11.82
N HIS A 118 12.21 26.49 12.09
CA HIS A 118 11.63 26.81 13.40
C HIS A 118 11.67 25.62 14.37
N THR A 119 11.91 24.41 13.87
CA THR A 119 11.96 23.18 14.65
C THR A 119 13.17 22.33 14.29
N THR A 120 13.56 21.45 15.19
CA THR A 120 14.60 20.44 14.91
C THR A 120 14.14 19.41 13.88
N THR A 121 12.83 19.17 13.76
CA THR A 121 12.24 18.31 12.72
C THR A 121 12.48 18.89 11.32
N GLY A 122 12.23 20.19 11.13
CA GLY A 122 12.51 20.83 9.84
C GLY A 122 14.01 20.84 9.51
N LEU A 123 14.89 21.09 10.49
CA LEU A 123 16.35 20.96 10.29
C LEU A 123 16.73 19.54 9.86
N PHE A 124 16.10 18.52 10.45
CA PHE A 124 16.32 17.12 10.08
C PHE A 124 15.93 16.85 8.63
N TYR A 125 14.78 17.36 8.15
CA TYR A 125 14.35 17.18 6.76
C TYR A 125 15.19 17.99 5.77
N GLY A 126 15.65 19.17 6.15
CA GLY A 126 16.65 19.92 5.39
C GLY A 126 17.95 19.13 5.22
N LEU A 127 18.37 18.40 6.26
CA LEU A 127 19.52 17.50 6.19
C LEU A 127 19.27 16.29 5.27
N GLN A 128 18.06 15.75 5.20
CA GLN A 128 17.74 14.68 4.23
C GLN A 128 17.83 15.20 2.79
N THR A 129 17.32 16.40 2.53
CA THR A 129 17.46 17.04 1.20
C THR A 129 18.94 17.29 0.86
N LEU A 130 19.71 17.78 1.80
CA LEU A 130 21.17 17.94 1.63
C LEU A 130 21.83 16.62 1.23
N ARG A 131 21.51 15.52 1.91
CA ARG A 131 22.02 14.17 1.59
C ARG A 131 21.65 13.73 0.18
N GLN A 132 20.46 14.06 -0.31
CA GLN A 132 20.02 13.73 -1.66
C GLN A 132 20.66 14.62 -2.74
N LEU A 133 21.08 15.83 -2.42
CA LEU A 133 21.85 16.72 -3.30
C LEU A 133 23.33 16.36 -3.41
N MET A 134 23.80 15.39 -2.62
CA MET A 134 25.20 14.93 -2.70
C MET A 134 25.45 14.20 -4.02
N VAL A 135 26.57 14.56 -4.66
CA VAL A 135 27.08 14.00 -5.90
C VAL A 135 28.53 13.52 -5.67
N ASP A 136 28.91 12.40 -6.24
CA ASP A 136 30.29 11.86 -6.16
C ASP A 136 30.81 11.72 -4.71
N GLY A 137 29.95 11.36 -3.78
CA GLY A 137 30.29 11.02 -2.39
C GLY A 137 30.58 12.21 -1.46
N ASN A 138 31.11 13.33 -1.96
CA ASN A 138 31.49 14.48 -1.11
C ASN A 138 31.18 15.87 -1.70
N LYS A 139 30.60 15.95 -2.88
CA LYS A 139 30.19 17.20 -3.50
C LYS A 139 28.67 17.36 -3.34
N VAL A 140 28.24 18.56 -2.97
CA VAL A 140 26.82 18.95 -2.90
C VAL A 140 26.57 20.00 -3.96
N ALA A 141 25.60 19.77 -4.82
CA ALA A 141 25.22 20.75 -5.84
C ALA A 141 24.70 22.04 -5.19
N CYS A 142 25.13 23.19 -5.67
CA CYS A 142 24.63 24.47 -5.22
C CYS A 142 23.15 24.61 -5.54
N ALA A 143 22.36 25.00 -4.54
CA ALA A 143 20.90 25.11 -4.66
C ALA A 143 20.34 26.00 -3.56
N GLU A 144 19.23 26.64 -3.85
CA GLU A 144 18.35 27.29 -2.88
C GLU A 144 17.04 26.51 -2.80
N VAL A 145 16.65 26.09 -1.61
CA VAL A 145 15.47 25.27 -1.35
C VAL A 145 14.60 25.95 -0.29
N ASN A 146 13.29 26.01 -0.57
CA ASN A 146 12.25 26.38 0.37
C ASN A 146 11.21 25.28 0.37
N ASP A 147 11.00 24.61 1.51
CA ASP A 147 10.26 23.35 1.51
C ASP A 147 9.41 23.14 2.76
N GLU A 148 8.25 22.56 2.56
CA GLU A 148 7.30 22.13 3.58
C GLU A 148 6.41 21.01 3.07
N PRO A 149 5.92 20.10 3.92
CA PRO A 149 5.04 19.01 3.49
C PRO A 149 3.64 19.52 3.15
N ARG A 150 2.98 18.78 2.24
CA ARG A 150 1.54 18.96 1.96
C ARG A 150 0.67 18.45 3.12
N PHE A 151 1.01 17.28 3.65
CA PHE A 151 0.25 16.61 4.70
C PHE A 151 1.11 16.33 5.94
N PRO A 152 0.52 16.43 7.15
CA PRO A 152 1.20 16.11 8.40
C PRO A 152 1.43 14.59 8.61
N TYR A 153 0.66 13.72 7.94
CA TYR A 153 0.78 12.27 8.03
C TYR A 153 1.29 11.69 6.70
N ARG A 154 2.43 11.01 6.74
CA ARG A 154 3.03 10.33 5.59
C ARG A 154 3.53 8.97 6.06
N GLY A 155 2.73 7.94 5.79
CA GLY A 155 2.85 6.65 6.45
C GLY A 155 3.40 5.52 5.58
N MET A 156 3.95 4.52 6.27
CA MET A 156 4.19 3.18 5.79
C MET A 156 3.68 2.19 6.83
N MET A 157 2.85 1.23 6.41
CA MET A 157 2.47 0.09 7.22
C MET A 157 3.31 -1.12 6.81
N LEU A 158 3.76 -1.88 7.82
CA LEU A 158 4.38 -3.19 7.64
C LEU A 158 3.64 -4.22 8.47
N ASP A 159 3.10 -5.23 7.79
CA ASP A 159 2.53 -6.41 8.42
C ASP A 159 3.66 -7.34 8.91
N CYS A 160 3.78 -7.45 10.22
CA CYS A 160 4.73 -8.36 10.89
C CYS A 160 4.03 -9.60 11.44
N SER A 161 2.70 -9.71 11.28
CA SER A 161 1.94 -10.86 11.73
C SER A 161 2.00 -12.02 10.74
N ARG A 162 1.62 -11.77 9.46
CA ARG A 162 1.62 -12.84 8.45
C ARG A 162 3.03 -13.37 8.22
N HIS A 163 4.04 -12.48 8.19
CA HIS A 163 5.45 -12.86 8.24
C HIS A 163 6.22 -11.99 9.24
N PHE A 164 7.05 -12.62 10.06
CA PHE A 164 7.84 -11.95 11.09
C PHE A 164 9.09 -11.30 10.48
N PHE A 165 9.32 -10.03 10.80
CA PHE A 165 10.52 -9.28 10.41
C PHE A 165 11.34 -8.88 11.64
N THR A 166 12.66 -9.04 11.54
CA THR A 166 13.56 -8.74 12.66
C THR A 166 13.60 -7.24 13.01
N PRO A 167 13.92 -6.88 14.27
CA PRO A 167 14.14 -5.48 14.65
C PRO A 167 15.16 -4.76 13.77
N GLN A 168 16.19 -5.46 13.28
CA GLN A 168 17.22 -4.89 12.40
C GLN A 168 16.63 -4.51 11.04
N PHE A 169 15.76 -5.34 10.45
CA PHE A 169 15.08 -5.02 9.22
C PHE A 169 14.16 -3.80 9.38
N ILE A 170 13.40 -3.73 10.47
CA ILE A 170 12.54 -2.58 10.77
C ILE A 170 13.37 -1.30 10.90
N LYS A 171 14.50 -1.32 11.61
CA LYS A 171 15.42 -0.17 11.70
C LYS A 171 15.93 0.28 10.34
N LYS A 172 16.25 -0.67 9.45
CA LYS A 172 16.64 -0.38 8.06
C LYS A 172 15.53 0.36 7.32
N GLN A 173 14.26 -0.09 7.45
CA GLN A 173 13.13 0.59 6.82
C GLN A 173 12.89 1.98 7.43
N LEU A 174 13.03 2.16 8.73
CA LEU A 174 12.96 3.47 9.39
C LEU A 174 14.03 4.45 8.86
N ASP A 175 15.22 3.96 8.50
CA ASP A 175 16.25 4.78 7.87
C ASP A 175 15.84 5.26 6.47
N ALA A 176 15.24 4.38 5.67
CA ALA A 176 14.71 4.75 4.35
C ALA A 176 13.51 5.69 4.45
N MET A 177 12.58 5.44 5.39
CA MET A 177 11.45 6.33 5.67
C MET A 177 11.95 7.75 6.00
N ALA A 178 12.93 7.87 6.89
CA ALA A 178 13.53 9.15 7.25
C ALA A 178 14.17 9.84 6.03
N TYR A 179 14.90 9.11 5.21
CA TYR A 179 15.57 9.62 4.01
C TYR A 179 14.59 10.21 3.00
N PHE A 180 13.39 9.60 2.86
CA PHE A 180 12.31 10.05 1.99
C PHE A 180 11.20 10.84 2.73
N LYS A 181 11.48 11.34 3.93
CA LYS A 181 10.62 12.23 4.72
C LYS A 181 9.24 11.63 5.07
N LEU A 182 9.13 10.31 5.17
CA LEU A 182 8.00 9.63 5.79
C LEU A 182 8.12 9.73 7.32
N ASN A 183 6.98 9.93 8.02
CA ASN A 183 7.01 10.25 9.45
C ASN A 183 6.06 9.42 10.32
N ARG A 184 5.37 8.44 9.75
CA ARG A 184 4.49 7.50 10.48
C ARG A 184 4.83 6.08 10.07
N PHE A 185 5.26 5.27 11.04
CA PHE A 185 5.42 3.85 10.89
C PHE A 185 4.23 3.16 11.55
N HIS A 186 3.32 2.62 10.75
CA HIS A 186 2.19 1.83 11.19
C HIS A 186 2.64 0.37 11.30
N TRP A 187 2.69 -0.14 12.53
CA TRP A 187 3.21 -1.45 12.84
C TRP A 187 2.07 -2.43 13.11
N HIS A 188 1.75 -3.26 12.12
CA HIS A 188 0.72 -4.29 12.24
C HIS A 188 1.31 -5.50 12.99
N LEU A 189 0.99 -5.59 14.28
CA LEU A 189 1.64 -6.48 15.24
C LEU A 189 0.86 -7.76 15.51
N THR A 190 -0.43 -7.79 15.21
CA THR A 190 -1.31 -8.91 15.57
C THR A 190 -2.31 -9.18 14.45
N ASP A 191 -2.49 -10.43 14.12
CA ASP A 191 -3.45 -10.96 13.15
C ASP A 191 -3.40 -12.49 13.23
N GLY A 192 -4.30 -13.18 12.53
CA GLY A 192 -4.35 -14.62 12.45
C GLY A 192 -3.04 -15.33 12.07
N GLY A 193 -2.06 -14.60 11.53
CA GLY A 193 -0.70 -15.11 11.22
C GLY A 193 0.18 -15.35 12.45
N GLY A 194 -0.11 -14.69 13.54
CA GLY A 194 0.56 -14.84 14.84
C GLY A 194 0.62 -13.53 15.63
N TRP A 195 0.65 -13.63 16.93
CA TRP A 195 0.81 -12.52 17.86
C TRP A 195 2.28 -12.13 18.01
N ARG A 196 2.64 -10.85 17.81
CA ARG A 196 4.05 -10.43 17.73
C ARG A 196 4.54 -9.54 18.87
N LEU A 197 3.71 -9.20 19.85
CA LEU A 197 4.07 -8.28 20.93
C LEU A 197 4.09 -9.00 22.29
N GLU A 198 5.19 -8.90 23.04
CA GLU A 198 5.21 -9.36 24.43
C GLU A 198 4.23 -8.54 25.28
N VAL A 199 3.22 -9.20 25.86
CA VAL A 199 2.29 -8.65 26.85
C VAL A 199 2.45 -9.44 28.15
N LYS A 200 3.08 -8.84 29.15
CA LYS A 200 3.47 -9.53 30.37
C LYS A 200 2.28 -10.08 31.16
N LYS A 201 1.16 -9.36 31.11
CA LYS A 201 -0.10 -9.82 31.74
C LYS A 201 -0.70 -11.04 31.06
N TYR A 202 -0.39 -11.27 29.79
CA TYR A 202 -0.96 -12.35 28.98
C TYR A 202 0.14 -13.14 28.23
N PRO A 203 1.04 -13.84 28.95
CA PRO A 203 2.23 -14.45 28.35
C PRO A 203 1.92 -15.52 27.30
N LYS A 204 0.78 -16.21 27.40
CA LYS A 204 0.35 -17.22 26.42
C LYS A 204 0.23 -16.68 24.99
N LEU A 205 0.02 -15.36 24.82
CA LEU A 205 -0.04 -14.76 23.48
C LEU A 205 1.25 -14.99 22.69
N ILE A 206 2.42 -14.89 23.33
CA ILE A 206 3.70 -15.17 22.69
C ILE A 206 4.15 -16.63 22.85
N GLU A 207 3.81 -17.27 23.95
CA GLU A 207 4.22 -18.65 24.22
C GLU A 207 3.52 -19.64 23.29
N GLU A 208 2.22 -19.44 23.03
CA GLU A 208 1.37 -20.37 22.29
C GLU A 208 1.09 -19.95 20.84
N THR A 209 1.21 -18.64 20.48
CA THR A 209 0.74 -18.15 19.18
C THR A 209 1.71 -17.23 18.41
N ALA A 210 2.93 -17.03 18.91
CA ALA A 210 3.95 -16.32 18.16
C ALA A 210 4.60 -17.16 17.05
N TYR A 211 4.39 -18.47 17.05
CA TYR A 211 4.95 -19.42 16.09
C TYR A 211 3.86 -20.27 15.46
N ARG A 212 4.07 -20.67 14.21
CA ARG A 212 3.18 -21.54 13.46
C ARG A 212 3.96 -22.67 12.77
N THR A 213 3.25 -23.74 12.37
CA THR A 213 3.83 -24.98 11.82
C THR A 213 4.36 -24.83 10.40
N GLN A 214 4.01 -23.77 9.68
CA GLN A 214 4.34 -23.56 8.27
C GLN A 214 4.81 -22.12 8.01
N ASN A 215 5.88 -21.96 7.22
CA ASN A 215 6.30 -20.65 6.70
C ASN A 215 5.53 -20.24 5.43
N ASP A 216 5.09 -21.19 4.63
CA ASP A 216 4.27 -20.95 3.45
C ASP A 216 2.84 -20.59 3.87
N TRP A 217 2.43 -19.35 3.59
CA TRP A 217 1.11 -18.84 3.95
C TRP A 217 -0.02 -19.62 3.31
N THR A 218 0.10 -19.97 2.02
CA THR A 218 -0.93 -20.71 1.29
C THR A 218 -1.18 -22.07 1.94
N LYS A 219 -0.12 -22.81 2.26
CA LYS A 219 -0.23 -24.11 2.94
C LYS A 219 -0.82 -23.97 4.34
N TRP A 220 -0.35 -23.01 5.10
CA TRP A 220 -0.80 -22.84 6.48
C TRP A 220 -2.25 -22.35 6.55
N TRP A 221 -2.62 -21.34 5.75
CA TRP A 221 -3.94 -20.71 5.84
C TRP A 221 -5.00 -21.40 4.97
N ARG A 222 -4.70 -21.73 3.71
CA ARG A 222 -5.68 -22.25 2.74
C ARG A 222 -5.83 -23.77 2.78
N GLU A 223 -4.75 -24.51 3.02
CA GLU A 223 -4.78 -25.97 3.12
C GLU A 223 -5.20 -26.47 4.51
N HIS A 224 -5.74 -25.58 5.38
CA HIS A 224 -6.39 -25.86 6.65
C HIS A 224 -5.50 -26.34 7.80
N ASP A 225 -4.20 -26.14 7.74
CA ASP A 225 -3.35 -26.43 8.91
C ASP A 225 -3.69 -25.44 10.05
N ARG A 226 -3.53 -24.13 9.85
CA ARG A 226 -3.84 -23.03 10.78
C ARG A 226 -3.45 -23.29 12.24
N ARG A 227 -2.42 -24.14 12.45
CA ARG A 227 -1.98 -24.51 13.78
C ARG A 227 -0.82 -23.64 14.22
N TYR A 228 -0.92 -23.16 15.45
CA TYR A 228 0.20 -22.55 16.15
C TYR A 228 1.02 -23.64 16.85
N CYS A 229 2.27 -23.33 17.15
CA CYS A 229 3.22 -24.22 17.81
C CYS A 229 4.14 -23.41 18.73
N HIS A 230 4.96 -24.10 19.51
CA HIS A 230 5.96 -23.44 20.35
C HIS A 230 7.27 -23.20 19.59
N ALA A 231 8.07 -22.24 20.05
CA ALA A 231 9.34 -21.85 19.41
C ALA A 231 10.30 -23.01 19.14
N ASN A 232 10.30 -24.05 20.00
CA ASN A 232 11.21 -25.19 19.92
C ASN A 232 10.64 -26.36 19.12
N ASP A 233 9.43 -26.26 18.59
CA ASP A 233 8.82 -27.33 17.81
C ASP A 233 9.49 -27.43 16.43
N SER A 234 9.55 -28.65 15.89
CA SER A 234 10.16 -28.89 14.60
C SER A 234 9.38 -28.16 13.50
N GLY A 235 10.07 -27.34 12.71
CA GLY A 235 9.47 -26.56 11.65
C GLY A 235 8.78 -25.26 12.11
N ALA A 236 8.90 -24.88 13.38
CA ALA A 236 8.33 -23.65 13.89
C ALA A 236 8.82 -22.43 13.11
N TYR A 237 7.88 -21.62 12.66
CA TYR A 237 8.12 -20.36 11.95
C TYR A 237 7.41 -19.22 12.64
N GLY A 238 8.10 -18.13 12.91
CA GLY A 238 7.54 -16.95 13.56
C GLY A 238 8.55 -16.18 14.38
N GLY A 239 8.06 -15.50 15.40
CA GLY A 239 8.82 -14.68 16.32
C GLY A 239 7.92 -13.65 17.00
N TYR A 240 8.48 -12.92 17.92
CA TYR A 240 7.81 -11.81 18.59
C TYR A 240 8.84 -10.76 19.02
N TYR A 241 8.36 -9.58 19.36
CA TYR A 241 9.17 -8.49 19.88
C TYR A 241 9.00 -8.42 21.41
N THR A 242 10.11 -8.48 22.13
CA THR A 242 10.13 -8.19 23.57
C THR A 242 9.82 -6.72 23.80
N GLN A 243 9.33 -6.38 24.97
CA GLN A 243 9.05 -4.98 25.32
C GLN A 243 10.32 -4.10 25.24
N ASP A 244 11.49 -4.65 25.50
CA ASP A 244 12.75 -3.92 25.41
C ASP A 244 13.14 -3.66 23.94
N GLU A 245 12.93 -4.62 23.03
CA GLU A 245 13.10 -4.41 21.60
C GLU A 245 12.11 -3.38 21.05
N VAL A 246 10.86 -3.38 21.51
CA VAL A 246 9.87 -2.36 21.15
C VAL A 246 10.30 -0.97 21.61
N ARG A 247 10.75 -0.83 22.88
CA ARG A 247 11.25 0.45 23.39
C ARG A 247 12.44 0.98 22.58
N ASP A 248 13.36 0.09 22.23
CA ASP A 248 14.52 0.44 21.40
C ASP A 248 14.11 0.87 19.98
N LEU A 249 13.17 0.16 19.34
CA LEU A 249 12.63 0.52 18.03
C LEU A 249 11.89 1.86 18.05
N VAL A 250 11.03 2.09 19.05
CA VAL A 250 10.31 3.36 19.21
C VAL A 250 11.29 4.52 19.45
N ALA A 251 12.31 4.32 20.28
CA ALA A 251 13.35 5.32 20.50
C ALA A 251 14.21 5.55 19.24
N TYR A 252 14.46 4.50 18.44
CA TYR A 252 15.19 4.62 17.18
C TYR A 252 14.39 5.42 16.13
N ALA A 253 13.10 5.17 16.03
CA ALA A 253 12.18 5.90 15.17
C ALA A 253 12.06 7.37 15.57
N ALA A 254 11.91 7.66 16.87
CA ALA A 254 11.82 9.02 17.40
C ALA A 254 13.04 9.89 17.06
N LYS A 255 14.25 9.32 17.08
CA LYS A 255 15.48 10.01 16.64
C LYS A 255 15.49 10.32 15.13
N ARG A 256 14.57 9.80 14.38
CA ARG A 256 14.34 10.02 12.94
C ARG A 256 13.07 10.82 12.66
N HIS A 257 12.47 11.39 13.70
CA HIS A 257 11.21 12.12 13.65
C HIS A 257 10.05 11.27 13.09
N ILE A 258 10.09 9.95 13.35
CA ILE A 258 9.06 9.00 12.97
C ILE A 258 8.29 8.56 14.23
N THR A 259 6.97 8.69 14.19
CA THR A 259 6.07 8.14 15.21
C THR A 259 5.68 6.72 14.82
N VAL A 260 5.81 5.79 15.76
CA VAL A 260 5.34 4.41 15.59
C VAL A 260 3.91 4.30 16.08
N ILE A 261 2.99 3.88 15.22
CA ILE A 261 1.58 3.64 15.54
C ILE A 261 1.40 2.11 15.60
N PRO A 262 1.13 1.54 16.78
CA PRO A 262 0.86 0.11 16.90
C PRO A 262 -0.56 -0.20 16.44
N GLU A 263 -0.72 -1.36 15.78
CA GLU A 263 -2.03 -1.95 15.51
C GLU A 263 -2.20 -3.23 16.32
N ILE A 264 -3.32 -3.31 17.02
CA ILE A 264 -3.80 -4.47 17.77
C ILE A 264 -5.20 -4.79 17.26
N GLU A 265 -5.33 -5.88 16.53
CA GLU A 265 -6.56 -6.27 15.86
C GLU A 265 -7.70 -6.61 16.82
N MET A 266 -8.84 -6.01 16.56
CA MET A 266 -10.13 -6.27 17.21
C MET A 266 -11.28 -5.59 16.44
N PRO A 267 -12.51 -6.15 16.37
CA PRO A 267 -12.91 -7.43 16.97
C PRO A 267 -12.60 -8.63 16.10
N GLY A 268 -12.28 -8.45 14.81
CA GLY A 268 -11.90 -9.49 13.84
C GLY A 268 -10.40 -9.83 13.89
N HIS A 269 -9.94 -10.62 12.93
CA HIS A 269 -8.54 -10.97 12.70
C HIS A 269 -7.75 -11.49 13.93
N SER A 270 -8.44 -12.08 14.92
CA SER A 270 -7.89 -12.42 16.24
C SER A 270 -7.81 -13.91 16.51
N ASN A 271 -7.68 -14.75 15.48
CA ASN A 271 -7.59 -16.21 15.60
C ASN A 271 -6.50 -16.66 16.58
N GLU A 272 -5.35 -15.98 16.59
CA GLU A 272 -4.20 -16.27 17.45
C GLU A 272 -4.53 -16.03 18.93
N VAL A 273 -5.32 -14.98 19.22
CA VAL A 273 -5.77 -14.74 20.60
C VAL A 273 -6.61 -15.92 21.12
N PHE A 274 -7.48 -16.43 20.27
CA PHE A 274 -8.43 -17.48 20.68
C PHE A 274 -7.79 -18.86 20.75
N ALA A 275 -6.65 -19.07 20.12
CA ALA A 275 -5.85 -20.27 20.34
C ALA A 275 -5.30 -20.30 21.77
N ALA A 276 -4.85 -19.16 22.30
CA ALA A 276 -4.33 -19.01 23.66
C ALA A 276 -5.43 -18.78 24.73
N TYR A 277 -6.50 -18.06 24.38
CA TYR A 277 -7.59 -17.64 25.30
C TYR A 277 -8.97 -17.92 24.68
N PRO A 278 -9.37 -19.18 24.52
CA PRO A 278 -10.59 -19.55 23.80
C PRO A 278 -11.89 -19.04 24.41
N ASN A 279 -11.88 -18.77 25.73
CA ASN A 279 -13.03 -18.23 26.47
C ASN A 279 -13.45 -16.82 26.02
N LEU A 280 -12.68 -16.14 25.15
CA LEU A 280 -12.98 -14.82 24.60
C LEU A 280 -13.84 -14.89 23.34
N THR A 281 -14.03 -16.07 22.73
CA THR A 281 -14.96 -16.30 21.63
C THR A 281 -16.39 -16.50 22.10
N CYS A 282 -17.36 -16.42 21.17
CA CYS A 282 -18.76 -16.70 21.46
C CYS A 282 -19.00 -18.16 21.94
N GLU A 283 -18.24 -19.10 21.44
CA GLU A 283 -18.38 -20.54 21.70
C GLU A 283 -17.47 -21.03 22.84
N GLY A 284 -16.52 -20.21 23.30
CA GLY A 284 -15.55 -20.60 24.32
C GLY A 284 -14.55 -21.64 23.82
N LYS A 285 -14.32 -21.72 22.52
CA LYS A 285 -13.46 -22.72 21.85
C LYS A 285 -12.49 -22.08 20.88
N ALA A 286 -11.26 -22.59 20.84
CA ALA A 286 -10.26 -22.22 19.86
C ALA A 286 -10.69 -22.63 18.44
N TYR A 287 -10.23 -21.89 17.43
CA TYR A 287 -10.42 -22.16 15.99
C TYR A 287 -11.90 -22.20 15.51
N THR A 288 -12.82 -21.57 16.23
CA THR A 288 -14.25 -21.54 15.87
C THR A 288 -14.72 -20.21 15.29
N SER A 289 -14.02 -19.12 15.57
CA SER A 289 -14.35 -17.76 15.10
C SER A 289 -13.07 -16.93 15.03
N PRO A 290 -12.95 -16.01 14.07
CA PRO A 290 -11.90 -14.98 14.07
C PRO A 290 -12.22 -13.79 14.97
N ASP A 291 -13.45 -13.73 15.57
CA ASP A 291 -13.95 -12.54 16.24
C ASP A 291 -14.06 -12.72 17.75
N PHE A 292 -13.74 -11.68 18.50
CA PHE A 292 -14.10 -11.54 19.90
C PHE A 292 -15.62 -11.58 20.11
N CYS A 293 -16.05 -11.95 21.31
CA CYS A 293 -17.46 -11.96 21.72
C CYS A 293 -17.85 -10.62 22.38
N PRO A 294 -18.52 -9.67 21.72
CA PRO A 294 -18.88 -8.37 22.31
C PRO A 294 -19.87 -8.45 23.47
N GLY A 295 -20.58 -9.57 23.59
CA GLY A 295 -21.46 -9.84 24.72
C GLY A 295 -20.75 -10.28 26.00
N ASN A 296 -19.43 -10.57 25.94
CA ASN A 296 -18.65 -11.07 27.06
C ASN A 296 -17.75 -9.97 27.65
N ASP A 297 -18.04 -9.51 28.85
CA ASP A 297 -17.27 -8.43 29.50
C ASP A 297 -15.81 -8.80 29.79
N SER A 298 -15.47 -10.11 29.89
CA SER A 298 -14.07 -10.56 29.98
C SER A 298 -13.24 -10.18 28.77
N VAL A 299 -13.86 -10.01 27.60
CA VAL A 299 -13.19 -9.52 26.37
C VAL A 299 -12.64 -8.11 26.59
N PHE A 300 -13.46 -7.22 27.13
CA PHE A 300 -13.03 -5.84 27.39
C PHE A 300 -11.96 -5.77 28.47
N THR A 301 -12.11 -6.56 29.55
CA THR A 301 -11.06 -6.68 30.60
C THR A 301 -9.74 -7.15 30.03
N PHE A 302 -9.75 -8.11 29.09
CA PHE A 302 -8.57 -8.62 28.40
C PHE A 302 -7.95 -7.52 27.52
N LEU A 303 -8.74 -6.91 26.63
CA LEU A 303 -8.28 -5.89 25.69
C LEU A 303 -7.78 -4.62 26.40
N GLU A 304 -8.46 -4.17 27.44
CA GLU A 304 -8.01 -3.07 28.29
C GLU A 304 -6.66 -3.38 28.96
N GLY A 305 -6.46 -4.63 29.35
CA GLY A 305 -5.17 -5.11 29.90
C GLY A 305 -4.05 -5.08 28.86
N VAL A 306 -4.32 -5.55 27.63
CA VAL A 306 -3.37 -5.47 26.49
C VAL A 306 -3.06 -4.02 26.16
N LEU A 307 -4.09 -3.20 25.93
CA LEU A 307 -3.95 -1.79 25.54
C LEU A 307 -3.21 -0.96 26.61
N THR A 308 -3.34 -1.30 27.90
CA THR A 308 -2.58 -0.66 28.97
C THR A 308 -1.08 -0.82 28.77
N GLU A 309 -0.59 -2.02 28.46
CA GLU A 309 0.83 -2.25 28.19
C GLU A 309 1.27 -1.65 26.85
N VAL A 310 0.42 -1.71 25.82
CA VAL A 310 0.66 -1.04 24.53
C VAL A 310 0.87 0.46 24.70
N MET A 311 0.01 1.14 25.45
CA MET A 311 0.14 2.59 25.70
C MET A 311 1.39 2.98 26.49
N GLN A 312 1.96 2.07 27.29
CA GLN A 312 3.23 2.28 27.98
C GLN A 312 4.43 2.14 27.06
N LEU A 313 4.32 1.35 26.01
CA LEU A 313 5.40 1.10 25.05
C LEU A 313 5.40 2.13 23.90
N PHE A 314 4.23 2.58 23.49
CA PHE A 314 4.06 3.46 22.34
C PHE A 314 3.54 4.85 22.76
N PRO A 315 4.36 5.91 22.59
CA PRO A 315 3.96 7.26 22.95
C PRO A 315 3.04 7.94 21.93
N SER A 316 2.66 7.25 20.86
CA SER A 316 1.80 7.77 19.79
C SER A 316 0.44 8.25 20.31
N GLU A 317 -0.05 9.34 19.74
CA GLU A 317 -1.40 9.85 20.04
C GLU A 317 -2.47 8.83 19.65
N TYR A 318 -2.27 8.15 18.52
CA TYR A 318 -3.17 7.13 17.98
C TYR A 318 -2.73 5.73 18.39
N ILE A 319 -3.71 4.89 18.74
CA ILE A 319 -3.61 3.43 18.79
C ILE A 319 -4.56 2.91 17.71
N HIS A 320 -4.03 2.13 16.78
CA HIS A 320 -4.83 1.50 15.74
C HIS A 320 -5.41 0.18 16.28
N ILE A 321 -6.69 -0.04 16.06
CA ILE A 321 -7.41 -1.20 16.60
C ILE A 321 -7.88 -2.19 15.53
N GLY A 322 -7.47 -2.00 14.27
CA GLY A 322 -8.03 -2.74 13.14
C GLY A 322 -9.49 -2.33 12.88
N GLY A 323 -10.40 -3.21 13.17
CA GLY A 323 -11.85 -2.97 13.05
C GLY A 323 -12.44 -3.48 11.75
N ASP A 324 -11.60 -4.02 10.86
CA ASP A 324 -11.93 -4.52 9.54
C ASP A 324 -12.42 -5.98 9.56
N GLU A 325 -13.13 -6.32 8.52
CA GLU A 325 -13.54 -7.67 8.11
C GLU A 325 -14.10 -8.56 9.24
N ALA A 326 -14.71 -7.99 10.29
CA ALA A 326 -15.34 -8.78 11.34
C ALA A 326 -16.44 -9.68 10.76
N TRP A 327 -16.28 -10.99 10.97
CA TRP A 327 -17.17 -11.99 10.36
C TRP A 327 -18.60 -11.93 10.90
N GLN A 328 -18.78 -11.59 12.18
CA GLN A 328 -20.06 -11.34 12.89
C GLN A 328 -21.07 -12.50 12.93
N GLU A 329 -20.87 -13.60 12.19
CA GLU A 329 -21.86 -14.67 12.06
C GLU A 329 -22.19 -15.32 13.42
N LYS A 330 -21.16 -15.51 14.28
CA LYS A 330 -21.39 -16.07 15.62
C LYS A 330 -22.13 -15.11 16.55
N TRP A 331 -22.06 -13.82 16.32
CA TRP A 331 -22.78 -12.84 17.14
C TRP A 331 -24.31 -12.92 16.95
N LYS A 332 -24.77 -13.32 15.76
CA LYS A 332 -26.19 -13.47 15.42
C LYS A 332 -26.91 -14.53 16.26
N THR A 333 -26.17 -15.55 16.73
CA THR A 333 -26.73 -16.67 17.48
C THR A 333 -26.18 -16.80 18.92
N CYS A 334 -25.16 -16.03 19.29
CA CYS A 334 -24.57 -16.07 20.61
C CYS A 334 -25.51 -15.48 21.67
N PRO A 335 -25.91 -16.23 22.71
CA PRO A 335 -26.83 -15.71 23.74
C PRO A 335 -26.30 -14.44 24.44
N LYS A 336 -24.99 -14.35 24.69
CA LYS A 336 -24.36 -13.19 25.33
C LYS A 336 -24.43 -11.95 24.42
N CYS A 337 -24.14 -12.10 23.11
CA CYS A 337 -24.24 -11.01 22.14
C CYS A 337 -25.68 -10.55 21.96
N GLN A 338 -26.64 -11.48 21.86
CA GLN A 338 -28.06 -11.15 21.75
C GLN A 338 -28.58 -10.44 23.00
N GLN A 339 -28.13 -10.88 24.20
CA GLN A 339 -28.48 -10.20 25.45
C GLN A 339 -27.88 -8.79 25.46
N ARG A 340 -26.62 -8.61 25.09
CA ARG A 340 -25.99 -7.30 24.98
C ARG A 340 -26.73 -6.37 24.03
N MET A 341 -27.10 -6.88 22.84
CA MET A 341 -27.87 -6.10 21.87
C MET A 341 -29.22 -5.63 22.46
N LYS A 342 -29.90 -6.50 23.17
CA LYS A 342 -31.16 -6.15 23.85
C LYS A 342 -30.96 -5.10 24.94
N ASP A 343 -29.96 -5.27 25.81
CA ASP A 343 -29.70 -4.39 26.95
C ASP A 343 -29.28 -2.99 26.51
N GLU A 344 -28.53 -2.88 25.42
CA GLU A 344 -28.01 -1.62 24.85
C GLU A 344 -28.94 -1.04 23.77
N GLY A 345 -30.03 -1.73 23.41
CA GLY A 345 -30.98 -1.29 22.38
C GLY A 345 -30.42 -1.29 20.95
N LEU A 346 -29.47 -2.20 20.65
CA LEU A 346 -28.81 -2.31 19.34
C LEU A 346 -29.66 -3.13 18.39
N LYS A 347 -29.76 -2.71 17.13
CA LYS A 347 -30.66 -3.30 16.12
C LYS A 347 -30.07 -4.53 15.43
N ASP A 348 -28.75 -4.53 15.19
CA ASP A 348 -28.06 -5.54 14.42
C ASP A 348 -26.59 -5.70 14.87
N THR A 349 -25.88 -6.60 14.22
CA THR A 349 -24.46 -6.88 14.52
C THR A 349 -23.52 -5.74 14.16
N HIS A 350 -23.88 -4.86 13.22
CA HIS A 350 -23.08 -3.66 12.91
C HIS A 350 -23.16 -2.64 14.05
N GLU A 351 -24.35 -2.45 14.64
CA GLU A 351 -24.48 -1.62 15.84
C GLU A 351 -23.77 -2.26 17.05
N LEU A 352 -23.71 -3.60 17.13
CA LEU A 352 -22.95 -4.30 18.15
C LEU A 352 -21.42 -4.10 17.97
N GLN A 353 -20.92 -4.10 16.73
CA GLN A 353 -19.53 -3.72 16.44
C GLN A 353 -19.26 -2.26 16.82
N ALA A 354 -20.15 -1.34 16.46
CA ALA A 354 -20.02 0.05 16.85
C ALA A 354 -19.99 0.22 18.39
N TYR A 355 -20.84 -0.50 19.11
CA TYR A 355 -20.80 -0.55 20.58
C TYR A 355 -19.46 -1.01 21.13
N PHE A 356 -18.89 -2.10 20.54
CA PHE A 356 -17.58 -2.62 20.91
C PHE A 356 -16.50 -1.55 20.72
N ILE A 357 -16.46 -0.93 19.56
CA ILE A 357 -15.49 0.12 19.21
C ILE A 357 -15.63 1.33 20.12
N MET A 358 -16.86 1.78 20.42
CA MET A 358 -17.10 2.91 21.34
C MET A 358 -16.62 2.62 22.76
N ARG A 359 -16.71 1.38 23.25
CA ARG A 359 -16.14 1.00 24.56
C ARG A 359 -14.64 1.08 24.57
N ILE A 360 -13.99 0.59 23.53
CA ILE A 360 -12.52 0.66 23.37
C ILE A 360 -12.07 2.12 23.22
N GLU A 361 -12.75 2.92 22.40
CA GLU A 361 -12.46 4.35 22.26
C GLU A 361 -12.55 5.08 23.60
N LYS A 362 -13.62 4.85 24.35
CA LYS A 362 -13.80 5.44 25.70
C LYS A 362 -12.64 5.10 26.62
N PHE A 363 -12.16 3.87 26.58
CA PHE A 363 -11.00 3.44 27.35
C PHE A 363 -9.73 4.17 26.92
N LEU A 364 -9.44 4.22 25.61
CA LEU A 364 -8.27 4.92 25.06
C LEU A 364 -8.32 6.43 25.39
N ASN A 365 -9.47 7.08 25.20
CA ASN A 365 -9.64 8.51 25.49
C ASN A 365 -9.44 8.82 26.99
N ALA A 366 -9.88 7.95 27.89
CA ALA A 366 -9.65 8.10 29.33
C ALA A 366 -8.15 8.06 29.69
N HIS A 367 -7.32 7.46 28.84
CA HIS A 367 -5.86 7.39 28.97
C HIS A 367 -5.13 8.41 28.09
N GLY A 368 -5.82 9.40 27.50
CA GLY A 368 -5.23 10.46 26.68
C GLY A 368 -4.78 9.98 25.30
N ARG A 369 -5.34 8.87 24.79
CA ARG A 369 -5.09 8.33 23.46
C ARG A 369 -6.31 8.46 22.57
N LYS A 370 -6.09 8.45 21.24
CA LYS A 370 -7.15 8.44 20.23
C LYS A 370 -7.21 7.09 19.54
N LEU A 371 -8.41 6.66 19.21
CA LEU A 371 -8.62 5.47 18.38
C LEU A 371 -8.40 5.81 16.91
N LEU A 372 -7.68 4.96 16.20
CA LEU A 372 -7.61 4.89 14.74
C LEU A 372 -8.08 3.48 14.33
N GLY A 373 -8.83 3.36 13.24
CA GLY A 373 -9.23 2.06 12.70
C GLY A 373 -9.54 2.13 11.22
N TRP A 374 -9.60 0.96 10.59
CA TRP A 374 -10.00 0.84 9.19
C TRP A 374 -11.43 1.33 8.98
N ASP A 375 -11.79 1.69 7.75
CA ASP A 375 -13.05 2.40 7.48
C ASP A 375 -14.33 1.59 7.79
N GLU A 376 -14.24 0.28 8.05
CA GLU A 376 -15.35 -0.52 8.56
C GLU A 376 -15.80 -0.14 9.99
N ILE A 377 -14.98 0.58 10.75
CA ILE A 377 -15.44 1.17 12.03
C ILE A 377 -16.60 2.16 11.85
N MET A 378 -16.86 2.58 10.61
CA MET A 378 -18.00 3.42 10.24
C MET A 378 -19.29 2.63 10.03
N GLN A 379 -19.25 1.31 10.03
CA GLN A 379 -20.45 0.48 10.01
C GLN A 379 -21.22 0.66 11.35
N GLY A 380 -22.48 1.05 11.23
CA GLY A 380 -23.23 1.50 12.39
C GLY A 380 -22.91 2.95 12.79
N ARG A 381 -22.75 3.21 14.09
CA ARG A 381 -22.46 4.55 14.63
C ARG A 381 -20.96 4.71 14.86
N LEU A 382 -20.33 5.62 14.12
CA LEU A 382 -18.92 5.95 14.33
C LEU A 382 -18.67 6.55 15.73
N ALA A 383 -17.63 6.07 16.41
CA ALA A 383 -17.22 6.59 17.71
C ALA A 383 -16.75 8.06 17.59
N PRO A 384 -17.14 8.96 18.53
CA PRO A 384 -17.12 10.40 18.29
C PRO A 384 -15.74 11.03 18.07
N ASN A 385 -14.67 10.46 18.63
CA ASN A 385 -13.30 10.98 18.47
C ASN A 385 -12.40 10.05 17.65
N ALA A 386 -12.97 9.00 17.04
CA ALA A 386 -12.21 8.07 16.23
C ALA A 386 -11.69 8.74 14.96
N ALA A 387 -10.45 8.44 14.60
CA ALA A 387 -9.91 8.69 13.28
C ALA A 387 -10.11 7.46 12.38
N VAL A 388 -10.20 7.69 11.09
CA VAL A 388 -10.51 6.65 10.10
C VAL A 388 -9.34 6.46 9.14
N MET A 389 -8.95 5.20 8.91
CA MET A 389 -8.02 4.83 7.86
C MET A 389 -8.79 4.22 6.70
N SER A 390 -8.89 4.96 5.57
CA SER A 390 -9.76 4.61 4.46
C SER A 390 -9.02 3.74 3.43
N TRP A 391 -9.36 2.44 3.38
CA TRP A 391 -8.71 1.46 2.50
C TRP A 391 -9.66 0.86 1.44
N THR A 392 -10.95 0.75 1.75
CA THR A 392 -11.94 0.17 0.82
C THR A 392 -12.15 1.03 -0.42
N GLY A 393 -11.84 2.31 -0.32
CA GLY A 393 -11.91 3.30 -1.40
C GLY A 393 -11.76 4.71 -0.85
N GLU A 394 -11.99 5.70 -1.71
CA GLU A 394 -11.88 7.11 -1.34
C GLU A 394 -13.13 7.64 -0.65
N GLU A 395 -14.31 7.10 -0.98
CA GLU A 395 -15.61 7.61 -0.54
C GLU A 395 -15.80 7.53 0.97
N ALA A 396 -15.35 6.44 1.60
CA ALA A 396 -15.47 6.26 3.04
C ALA A 396 -14.68 7.35 3.78
N GLY A 397 -13.44 7.60 3.38
CA GLY A 397 -12.61 8.65 3.96
C GLY A 397 -13.19 10.05 3.74
N LEU A 398 -13.68 10.35 2.55
CA LEU A 398 -14.34 11.63 2.25
C LEU A 398 -15.60 11.82 3.10
N LYS A 399 -16.38 10.77 3.33
CA LYS A 399 -17.55 10.79 4.20
C LYS A 399 -17.17 11.07 5.65
N ALA A 400 -16.13 10.40 6.17
CA ALA A 400 -15.60 10.64 7.50
C ALA A 400 -15.09 12.07 7.67
N ALA A 401 -14.29 12.58 6.73
CA ALA A 401 -13.77 13.95 6.74
C ALA A 401 -14.90 15.00 6.74
N LYS A 402 -15.95 14.80 5.92
CA LYS A 402 -17.14 15.66 5.89
C LYS A 402 -17.92 15.63 7.20
N ALA A 403 -17.85 14.53 7.94
CA ALA A 403 -18.44 14.41 9.27
C ALA A 403 -17.58 14.99 10.40
N GLY A 404 -16.38 15.49 10.08
CA GLY A 404 -15.47 16.14 11.03
C GLY A 404 -14.47 15.19 11.71
N HIS A 405 -14.29 13.98 11.18
CA HIS A 405 -13.29 13.02 11.65
C HIS A 405 -11.98 13.15 10.90
N HIS A 406 -10.87 12.96 11.61
CA HIS A 406 -9.55 12.88 10.99
C HIS A 406 -9.41 11.60 10.16
N VAL A 407 -8.77 11.69 9.01
CA VAL A 407 -8.68 10.59 8.04
C VAL A 407 -7.27 10.43 7.52
N VAL A 408 -6.80 9.19 7.48
CA VAL A 408 -5.62 8.79 6.71
C VAL A 408 -6.10 8.04 5.46
N MET A 409 -5.72 8.54 4.29
CA MET A 409 -6.12 7.94 3.02
C MET A 409 -5.13 6.84 2.61
N THR A 410 -5.64 5.63 2.41
CA THR A 410 -4.84 4.47 1.99
C THR A 410 -5.63 3.51 1.09
N PRO A 411 -6.39 4.03 0.07
CA PRO A 411 -7.23 3.19 -0.76
C PRO A 411 -6.42 2.11 -1.47
N GLY A 412 -6.89 0.86 -1.37
CA GLY A 412 -6.18 -0.32 -1.87
C GLY A 412 -5.83 -0.24 -3.36
N ALA A 413 -6.64 0.47 -4.15
CA ALA A 413 -6.37 0.69 -5.56
C ALA A 413 -5.08 1.47 -5.86
N TYR A 414 -4.51 2.20 -4.90
CA TYR A 414 -3.33 3.06 -5.07
C TYR A 414 -2.23 2.79 -4.03
N CYS A 415 -2.61 2.37 -2.83
CA CYS A 415 -1.73 2.37 -1.66
C CYS A 415 -1.35 0.97 -1.16
N TYR A 416 -1.92 -0.12 -1.72
CA TYR A 416 -1.59 -1.49 -1.33
C TYR A 416 -0.38 -1.99 -2.12
N LEU A 417 0.75 -2.05 -1.42
CA LEU A 417 2.05 -2.39 -2.01
C LEU A 417 2.35 -3.89 -2.02
N ASP A 418 1.42 -4.71 -1.59
CA ASP A 418 1.40 -6.18 -1.69
C ASP A 418 0.86 -6.68 -3.03
N MET A 419 0.29 -5.79 -3.85
CA MET A 419 -0.17 -6.11 -5.21
C MET A 419 0.98 -6.06 -6.23
N TYR A 420 0.79 -6.70 -7.39
CA TYR A 420 1.78 -6.69 -8.47
C TYR A 420 2.09 -5.27 -8.95
N GLN A 421 3.38 -4.97 -9.10
CA GLN A 421 3.83 -3.65 -9.56
C GLN A 421 4.17 -3.60 -11.05
N ASP A 422 4.30 -4.75 -11.70
CA ASP A 422 4.47 -4.90 -13.14
C ASP A 422 3.76 -6.18 -13.59
N VAL A 423 3.94 -6.59 -14.83
CA VAL A 423 3.33 -7.78 -15.43
C VAL A 423 3.46 -8.99 -14.51
N PRO A 424 2.36 -9.57 -14.02
CA PRO A 424 2.37 -10.52 -12.89
C PRO A 424 3.29 -11.72 -13.06
N PHE A 425 3.37 -12.31 -14.25
CA PHE A 425 4.22 -13.49 -14.49
C PHE A 425 5.73 -13.18 -14.56
N THR A 426 6.12 -11.90 -14.47
CA THR A 426 7.53 -11.48 -14.38
C THR A 426 7.92 -11.08 -12.95
N GLN A 427 6.97 -11.12 -12.03
CA GLN A 427 7.13 -10.64 -10.68
C GLN A 427 7.20 -11.79 -9.67
N PRO A 428 7.83 -11.60 -8.52
CA PRO A 428 7.65 -12.51 -7.40
C PRO A 428 6.17 -12.58 -6.99
N LYS A 429 5.80 -13.65 -6.29
CA LYS A 429 4.42 -13.85 -5.82
C LYS A 429 3.90 -12.63 -5.06
N ALA A 430 2.66 -12.26 -5.32
CA ALA A 430 2.00 -11.12 -4.72
C ALA A 430 0.52 -11.45 -4.46
N MET A 431 -0.21 -10.57 -3.75
CA MET A 431 -1.60 -10.81 -3.35
C MET A 431 -2.60 -10.78 -4.53
N GLY A 432 -2.12 -10.52 -5.74
CA GLY A 432 -2.95 -10.26 -6.92
C GLY A 432 -3.25 -8.77 -7.08
N GLY A 433 -4.00 -8.41 -8.11
CA GLY A 433 -4.20 -7.01 -8.46
C GLY A 433 -2.99 -6.40 -9.17
N TYR A 434 -3.07 -5.11 -9.52
CA TYR A 434 -2.02 -4.42 -10.28
C TYR A 434 -1.94 -2.95 -9.85
N VAL A 435 -0.89 -2.60 -9.14
CA VAL A 435 -0.62 -1.25 -8.62
C VAL A 435 0.80 -0.84 -8.99
N PRO A 436 1.04 -0.43 -10.25
CA PRO A 436 2.34 0.05 -10.71
C PRO A 436 2.67 1.42 -10.09
N LEU A 437 3.94 1.81 -10.16
CA LEU A 437 4.40 3.10 -9.64
C LEU A 437 3.61 4.30 -10.21
N GLU A 438 3.28 4.28 -11.50
CA GLU A 438 2.49 5.33 -12.13
C GLU A 438 1.13 5.53 -11.45
N LYS A 439 0.47 4.42 -11.12
CA LYS A 439 -0.83 4.44 -10.44
C LYS A 439 -0.72 5.00 -9.02
N VAL A 440 0.29 4.57 -8.25
CA VAL A 440 0.59 5.15 -6.93
C VAL A 440 0.83 6.65 -7.03
N TYR A 441 1.67 7.08 -7.98
CA TYR A 441 1.99 8.50 -8.18
C TYR A 441 0.81 9.33 -8.64
N SER A 442 -0.13 8.76 -9.39
CA SER A 442 -1.33 9.46 -9.88
C SER A 442 -2.35 9.73 -8.76
N TYR A 443 -2.21 9.08 -7.61
CA TYR A 443 -3.17 9.23 -6.52
C TYR A 443 -3.27 10.68 -6.01
N GLU A 444 -4.51 11.17 -5.89
CA GLU A 444 -4.81 12.51 -5.38
C GLU A 444 -5.80 12.40 -4.21
N PRO A 445 -5.34 12.57 -2.96
CA PRO A 445 -6.19 12.39 -1.76
C PRO A 445 -7.34 13.40 -1.64
N ILE A 446 -7.22 14.55 -2.29
CA ILE A 446 -8.22 15.62 -2.24
C ILE A 446 -8.67 15.94 -3.66
N THR A 447 -9.67 15.20 -4.13
CA THR A 447 -10.20 15.32 -5.51
C THR A 447 -11.24 16.45 -5.69
N HIS A 448 -11.95 16.84 -4.61
CA HIS A 448 -13.04 17.80 -4.65
C HIS A 448 -12.55 19.24 -4.39
N LYS A 449 -12.28 19.99 -5.44
CA LYS A 449 -11.77 21.38 -5.35
C LYS A 449 -12.72 22.32 -4.59
N GLU A 450 -14.03 22.12 -4.70
CA GLU A 450 -15.06 22.97 -4.07
C GLU A 450 -15.07 22.86 -2.52
N SER A 451 -14.53 21.79 -1.97
CA SER A 451 -14.41 21.55 -0.54
C SER A 451 -12.98 21.32 -0.06
N ALA A 452 -12.00 21.74 -0.86
CA ALA A 452 -10.59 21.46 -0.59
C ALA A 452 -10.14 21.96 0.79
N ASP A 453 -10.48 23.18 1.18
CA ASP A 453 -10.09 23.76 2.48
C ASP A 453 -10.64 22.94 3.67
N MET A 454 -11.89 22.47 3.57
CA MET A 454 -12.49 21.63 4.59
C MET A 454 -11.83 20.24 4.62
N LEU A 455 -11.62 19.64 3.46
CA LEU A 455 -10.97 18.33 3.35
C LEU A 455 -9.52 18.38 3.83
N GLU A 456 -8.76 19.44 3.51
CA GLU A 456 -7.40 19.65 4.01
C GLU A 456 -7.33 19.76 5.53
N LYS A 457 -8.42 20.16 6.19
CA LYS A 457 -8.48 20.20 7.66
C LYS A 457 -8.55 18.81 8.28
N TYR A 458 -9.23 17.85 7.64
CA TYR A 458 -9.52 16.55 8.22
C TYR A 458 -8.78 15.39 7.55
N ILE A 459 -8.34 15.51 6.30
CA ILE A 459 -7.46 14.54 5.67
C ILE A 459 -6.03 14.80 6.15
N ASP A 460 -5.55 13.95 7.04
CA ASP A 460 -4.22 14.10 7.64
C ASP A 460 -3.09 13.68 6.70
N GLY A 461 -3.37 12.80 5.73
CA GLY A 461 -2.37 12.38 4.76
C GLY A 461 -2.63 11.02 4.14
N VAL A 462 -1.52 10.38 3.75
CA VAL A 462 -1.51 9.13 2.99
C VAL A 462 -0.58 8.11 3.60
N GLN A 463 -0.87 6.83 3.35
CA GLN A 463 -0.03 5.72 3.77
C GLN A 463 0.03 4.64 2.69
N GLY A 464 1.22 4.05 2.49
CA GLY A 464 1.39 2.83 1.73
C GLY A 464 1.38 1.62 2.66
N ASN A 465 0.63 0.58 2.30
CA ASN A 465 0.46 -0.63 3.11
C ASN A 465 1.17 -1.80 2.45
N LEU A 466 2.00 -2.51 3.21
CA LEU A 466 2.57 -3.78 2.80
C LEU A 466 2.02 -4.90 3.67
N TRP A 467 0.96 -5.57 3.19
CA TRP A 467 0.51 -6.85 3.70
C TRP A 467 1.48 -7.94 3.29
N THR A 468 1.67 -8.96 4.12
CA THR A 468 2.80 -9.86 3.94
C THR A 468 2.42 -11.34 3.76
N GLU A 469 1.17 -11.67 3.49
CA GLU A 469 0.73 -13.05 3.23
C GLU A 469 1.62 -13.75 2.19
N GLU A 470 1.98 -13.03 1.14
CA GLU A 470 2.79 -13.55 0.04
C GLU A 470 4.22 -12.97 0.01
N VAL A 471 4.61 -12.26 1.09
CA VAL A 471 5.90 -11.54 1.19
C VAL A 471 6.73 -12.06 2.36
N PRO A 472 7.36 -13.25 2.23
CA PRO A 472 7.95 -13.97 3.36
C PRO A 472 9.34 -13.48 3.77
N THR A 473 10.04 -12.67 2.97
CA THR A 473 11.44 -12.30 3.24
C THR A 473 11.69 -10.81 3.22
N PRO A 474 12.73 -10.32 3.92
CA PRO A 474 13.17 -8.92 3.87
C PRO A 474 13.44 -8.40 2.46
N GLU A 475 14.09 -9.21 1.61
CA GLU A 475 14.41 -8.85 0.24
C GLU A 475 13.15 -8.70 -0.62
N HIS A 476 12.15 -9.58 -0.39
CA HIS A 476 10.86 -9.49 -1.06
C HIS A 476 10.07 -8.26 -0.58
N ALA A 477 10.07 -7.98 0.72
CA ALA A 477 9.45 -6.77 1.27
C ALA A 477 10.04 -5.49 0.66
N GLU A 478 11.37 -5.38 0.58
CA GLU A 478 12.02 -4.24 -0.07
C GLU A 478 11.67 -4.14 -1.56
N TYR A 479 11.63 -5.27 -2.28
CA TYR A 479 11.23 -5.33 -3.67
C TYR A 479 9.80 -4.80 -3.88
N MET A 480 8.87 -5.16 -2.99
CA MET A 480 7.48 -4.72 -3.05
C MET A 480 7.30 -3.26 -2.63
N LEU A 481 8.06 -2.78 -1.65
CA LEU A 481 8.03 -1.40 -1.18
C LEU A 481 8.58 -0.42 -2.22
N TYR A 482 9.75 -0.74 -2.78
CA TYR A 482 10.46 0.21 -3.65
C TYR A 482 10.36 -0.17 -5.14
N PRO A 483 10.01 0.82 -6.00
CA PRO A 483 9.97 2.27 -5.81
C PRO A 483 8.63 2.85 -5.30
N ARG A 484 7.58 2.06 -5.12
CA ARG A 484 6.22 2.56 -4.90
C ARG A 484 6.08 3.42 -3.64
N LEU A 485 6.83 3.09 -2.58
CA LEU A 485 6.86 3.91 -1.37
C LEU A 485 7.44 5.31 -1.62
N LEU A 486 8.31 5.49 -2.63
CA LEU A 486 8.75 6.81 -3.06
C LEU A 486 7.60 7.64 -3.66
N GLY A 487 6.69 6.96 -4.38
CA GLY A 487 5.45 7.57 -4.89
C GLY A 487 4.56 8.05 -3.75
N ILE A 488 4.35 7.23 -2.72
CA ILE A 488 3.61 7.62 -1.50
C ILE A 488 4.26 8.84 -0.82
N ALA A 489 5.60 8.83 -0.69
CA ALA A 489 6.33 9.95 -0.10
C ALA A 489 6.11 11.26 -0.87
N GLU A 490 6.14 11.20 -2.20
CA GLU A 490 5.90 12.36 -3.06
C GLU A 490 4.44 12.85 -2.98
N VAL A 491 3.45 11.94 -3.00
CA VAL A 491 2.03 12.27 -2.82
C VAL A 491 1.78 12.94 -1.47
N GLY A 492 2.42 12.45 -0.43
CA GLY A 492 2.26 12.98 0.92
C GLY A 492 2.97 14.30 1.18
N TRP A 493 4.06 14.57 0.48
CA TRP A 493 4.90 15.75 0.69
C TRP A 493 4.62 16.88 -0.30
N THR A 494 4.55 16.56 -1.60
CA THR A 494 4.59 17.55 -2.68
C THR A 494 3.18 17.96 -3.13
N ARG A 495 2.83 19.23 -2.94
CA ARG A 495 1.51 19.76 -3.35
C ARG A 495 1.37 19.82 -4.89
N ASN A 496 2.35 20.40 -5.57
CA ASN A 496 2.36 20.55 -7.02
C ASN A 496 3.35 19.56 -7.63
N ARG A 497 2.88 18.33 -7.81
CA ARG A 497 3.71 17.26 -8.33
C ARG A 497 4.05 17.46 -9.81
N PRO A 498 5.30 17.22 -10.22
CA PRO A 498 5.70 17.19 -11.64
C PRO A 498 4.97 16.08 -12.42
N SER A 499 5.26 15.99 -13.73
CA SER A 499 4.80 14.85 -14.53
C SER A 499 5.36 13.52 -14.00
N TYR A 500 4.64 12.41 -14.25
CA TYR A 500 5.11 11.09 -13.89
C TYR A 500 6.48 10.77 -14.49
N GLU A 501 6.72 11.17 -15.73
CA GLU A 501 8.02 10.95 -16.39
C GLU A 501 9.17 11.63 -15.62
N ASN A 502 8.98 12.87 -15.18
CA ASN A 502 9.96 13.56 -14.32
C ASN A 502 10.19 12.80 -13.01
N PHE A 503 9.11 12.39 -12.34
CA PHE A 503 9.20 11.62 -11.11
C PHE A 503 9.90 10.26 -11.33
N ARG A 504 9.52 9.53 -12.39
CA ARG A 504 10.12 8.23 -12.74
C ARG A 504 11.64 8.33 -12.94
N ASN A 505 12.10 9.37 -13.62
CA ASN A 505 13.52 9.63 -13.83
C ASN A 505 14.27 9.91 -12.51
N ARG A 506 13.66 10.67 -11.57
CA ARG A 506 14.19 10.88 -10.21
C ARG A 506 14.19 9.59 -9.39
N ALA A 507 13.13 8.79 -9.51
CA ALA A 507 12.98 7.52 -8.81
C ALA A 507 14.07 6.53 -9.24
N ILE A 508 14.39 6.40 -10.52
CA ILE A 508 15.49 5.56 -11.02
C ILE A 508 16.81 5.94 -10.35
N GLN A 509 17.13 7.23 -10.26
CA GLN A 509 18.35 7.68 -9.60
C GLN A 509 18.34 7.47 -8.08
N ALA A 510 17.17 7.60 -7.45
CA ALA A 510 16.99 7.28 -6.04
C ALA A 510 17.21 5.78 -5.77
N LEU A 511 16.72 4.91 -6.66
CA LEU A 511 16.91 3.47 -6.55
C LEU A 511 18.41 3.07 -6.71
N ASP A 512 19.17 3.72 -7.59
CA ASP A 512 20.61 3.50 -7.69
C ASP A 512 21.32 3.85 -6.36
N ARG A 513 20.92 4.95 -5.71
CA ARG A 513 21.43 5.31 -4.38
C ARG A 513 21.01 4.31 -3.31
N MET A 514 19.75 3.87 -3.32
CA MET A 514 19.25 2.85 -2.38
C MET A 514 20.01 1.53 -2.54
N LYS A 515 20.26 1.11 -3.77
CA LYS A 515 21.08 -0.09 -4.05
C LYS A 515 22.48 0.04 -3.46
N ALA A 516 23.12 1.21 -3.61
CA ALA A 516 24.42 1.48 -3.01
C ALA A 516 24.38 1.48 -1.46
N MET A 517 23.24 1.80 -0.85
CA MET A 517 22.98 1.70 0.60
C MET A 517 22.55 0.28 1.04
N GLY A 518 22.48 -0.70 0.14
CA GLY A 518 22.17 -2.10 0.44
C GLY A 518 20.68 -2.44 0.47
N TYR A 519 19.80 -1.63 -0.13
CA TYR A 519 18.38 -1.96 -0.29
C TYR A 519 18.11 -2.73 -1.57
N ASN A 520 17.21 -3.70 -1.49
CA ASN A 520 16.62 -4.34 -2.67
C ASN A 520 15.46 -3.48 -3.22
N HIS A 521 15.15 -3.62 -4.50
CA HIS A 521 14.05 -2.89 -5.13
C HIS A 521 13.69 -3.50 -6.49
N PHE A 522 12.49 -3.19 -7.00
CA PHE A 522 12.15 -3.40 -8.39
C PHE A 522 12.92 -2.43 -9.28
N ASP A 523 13.57 -2.93 -10.35
CA ASP A 523 14.28 -2.07 -11.30
C ASP A 523 13.31 -1.51 -12.35
N LEU A 524 12.95 -0.24 -12.23
CA LEU A 524 12.07 0.46 -13.18
C LEU A 524 12.57 0.43 -14.65
N ARG A 525 13.84 0.16 -14.88
CA ARG A 525 14.39 0.04 -16.26
C ARG A 525 13.92 -1.24 -16.94
N THR A 526 13.48 -2.22 -16.18
CA THR A 526 12.98 -3.52 -16.66
C THR A 526 11.45 -3.57 -16.69
N GLU A 527 10.77 -2.49 -16.28
CA GLU A 527 9.31 -2.40 -16.25
C GLU A 527 8.73 -2.63 -17.66
N ARG A 528 7.77 -3.56 -17.75
CA ARG A 528 7.03 -3.86 -18.98
C ARG A 528 5.76 -3.03 -19.10
N GLY A 529 5.16 -2.66 -17.97
CA GLY A 529 4.01 -1.80 -17.91
C GLY A 529 2.68 -2.50 -18.23
N ARG A 530 1.71 -1.72 -18.70
CA ARG A 530 0.36 -2.21 -19.00
C ARG A 530 0.36 -3.15 -20.21
N ARG A 531 -0.64 -4.04 -20.26
CA ARG A 531 -0.86 -4.91 -21.40
C ARG A 531 -1.11 -4.07 -22.66
N GLU A 532 -0.21 -4.17 -23.65
CA GLU A 532 -0.24 -3.33 -24.85
C GLU A 532 -1.58 -3.44 -25.59
N GLU A 533 -2.13 -4.64 -25.69
CA GLU A 533 -3.41 -4.90 -26.35
C GLU A 533 -4.59 -4.24 -25.64
N SER A 534 -4.48 -3.97 -24.35
CA SER A 534 -5.54 -3.27 -23.59
C SER A 534 -5.53 -1.74 -23.81
N LEU A 535 -4.47 -1.20 -24.40
CA LEU A 535 -4.32 0.25 -24.59
C LEU A 535 -5.07 0.77 -25.82
N THR A 536 -5.32 -0.10 -26.80
CA THR A 536 -5.98 0.28 -28.05
C THR A 536 -7.31 -0.44 -28.19
N PRO A 537 -8.45 0.28 -28.25
CA PRO A 537 -9.74 -0.32 -28.54
C PRO A 537 -9.74 -1.01 -29.92
N VAL A 538 -10.48 -2.08 -30.03
CA VAL A 538 -10.69 -2.81 -31.29
C VAL A 538 -12.06 -2.51 -31.87
N THR A 539 -12.21 -2.65 -33.19
CA THR A 539 -13.47 -2.40 -33.92
C THR A 539 -13.94 -3.63 -34.69
N PRO A 540 -14.23 -4.76 -33.99
CA PRO A 540 -14.72 -5.95 -34.65
C PRO A 540 -16.17 -5.79 -35.17
N LEU A 541 -16.62 -6.70 -36.01
CA LEU A 541 -18.03 -6.77 -36.50
C LEU A 541 -19.03 -6.87 -35.33
N ALA A 542 -18.59 -7.41 -34.19
CA ALA A 542 -19.36 -7.52 -32.96
C ALA A 542 -19.46 -6.23 -32.16
N LEU A 543 -18.71 -5.17 -32.48
CA LEU A 543 -18.67 -3.95 -31.69
C LEU A 543 -20.07 -3.35 -31.46
N GLY A 544 -20.44 -3.21 -30.18
CA GLY A 544 -21.73 -2.64 -29.76
C GLY A 544 -22.95 -3.52 -30.12
N LYS A 545 -22.73 -4.76 -30.54
CA LYS A 545 -23.83 -5.70 -30.84
C LYS A 545 -24.44 -6.28 -29.55
N PRO A 546 -25.75 -6.57 -29.55
CA PRO A 546 -26.41 -7.12 -28.39
C PRO A 546 -25.92 -8.53 -28.08
N VAL A 547 -25.73 -8.77 -26.77
CA VAL A 547 -25.33 -10.06 -26.22
C VAL A 547 -26.49 -10.67 -25.44
N THR A 548 -26.87 -11.92 -25.78
CA THR A 548 -27.81 -12.73 -25.00
C THR A 548 -27.04 -13.75 -24.18
N TYR A 549 -27.16 -13.65 -22.87
CA TYR A 549 -26.52 -14.59 -21.94
C TYR A 549 -27.46 -15.74 -21.63
N LEU A 550 -27.10 -16.94 -22.05
CA LEU A 550 -27.78 -18.19 -21.67
C LEU A 550 -27.26 -18.67 -20.30
N SER A 551 -26.00 -18.34 -19.95
CA SER A 551 -25.44 -18.40 -18.62
C SER A 551 -24.82 -17.05 -18.32
N ARG A 552 -25.36 -16.35 -17.29
CA ARG A 552 -25.05 -14.95 -17.04
C ARG A 552 -23.78 -14.78 -16.15
N TYR A 553 -23.05 -13.69 -16.36
CA TYR A 553 -21.99 -13.24 -15.49
C TYR A 553 -22.51 -12.89 -14.09
N THR A 554 -21.61 -12.80 -13.11
CA THR A 554 -21.96 -12.38 -11.75
C THR A 554 -21.90 -10.87 -11.60
N GLU A 555 -22.80 -10.31 -10.77
CA GLU A 555 -22.79 -8.87 -10.49
C GLU A 555 -21.48 -8.39 -9.83
N LYS A 556 -20.79 -9.27 -9.12
CA LYS A 556 -19.47 -8.98 -8.51
C LYS A 556 -18.40 -8.61 -9.56
N TYR A 557 -18.48 -9.24 -10.75
CA TYR A 557 -17.53 -9.04 -11.84
C TYR A 557 -18.26 -8.82 -13.17
N ARG A 558 -19.10 -7.79 -13.17
CA ARG A 558 -20.00 -7.51 -14.31
C ARG A 558 -19.32 -6.80 -15.49
N GLY A 559 -18.09 -6.31 -15.32
CA GLY A 559 -17.49 -5.41 -16.29
C GLY A 559 -18.31 -4.11 -16.45
N THR A 560 -18.53 -3.69 -17.69
CA THR A 560 -19.45 -2.59 -18.04
C THR A 560 -20.93 -3.01 -18.05
N GLY A 561 -21.24 -4.27 -17.78
CA GLY A 561 -22.58 -4.86 -17.87
C GLY A 561 -22.77 -5.70 -19.13
N ASP A 562 -24.01 -5.74 -19.65
CA ASP A 562 -24.38 -6.64 -20.74
C ASP A 562 -23.56 -6.45 -22.05
N GLY A 563 -22.96 -5.28 -22.25
CA GLY A 563 -22.14 -4.94 -23.41
C GLY A 563 -20.66 -5.27 -23.28
N THR A 564 -20.16 -5.75 -22.14
CA THR A 564 -18.71 -5.94 -21.92
C THR A 564 -18.04 -6.81 -22.97
N LEU A 565 -18.69 -7.88 -23.40
CA LEU A 565 -18.11 -8.80 -24.40
C LEU A 565 -18.09 -8.23 -25.83
N THR A 566 -18.63 -7.01 -26.04
CA THR A 566 -18.75 -6.37 -27.36
C THR A 566 -18.46 -4.87 -27.30
N ASP A 567 -17.76 -4.37 -26.27
CA ASP A 567 -17.48 -2.94 -26.09
C ASP A 567 -16.17 -2.47 -26.78
N GLY A 568 -15.44 -3.37 -27.41
CA GLY A 568 -14.19 -3.10 -28.11
C GLY A 568 -12.98 -2.97 -27.18
N ARG A 569 -13.11 -3.32 -25.90
CA ARG A 569 -12.05 -3.09 -24.89
C ARG A 569 -11.49 -4.42 -24.41
N ARG A 570 -10.21 -4.63 -24.64
CA ARG A 570 -9.52 -5.85 -24.22
C ARG A 570 -9.10 -5.79 -22.75
N GLY A 571 -9.06 -6.94 -22.09
CA GLY A 571 -8.66 -7.09 -20.70
C GLY A 571 -7.23 -6.62 -20.43
N ASP A 572 -7.01 -6.05 -19.25
CA ASP A 572 -5.71 -5.64 -18.72
C ASP A 572 -5.28 -6.61 -17.61
N TRP A 573 -4.15 -6.37 -16.97
CA TRP A 573 -3.65 -7.16 -15.83
C TRP A 573 -4.56 -7.06 -14.58
N VAL A 574 -5.48 -6.11 -14.53
CA VAL A 574 -6.44 -5.95 -13.44
C VAL A 574 -7.72 -6.72 -13.74
N PHE A 575 -7.97 -7.80 -13.01
CA PHE A 575 -9.22 -8.57 -13.15
C PHE A 575 -10.45 -7.90 -12.51
N LYS A 576 -10.22 -6.99 -11.53
CA LYS A 576 -11.28 -6.13 -10.97
C LYS A 576 -11.39 -4.87 -11.81
N GLY A 577 -12.59 -4.58 -12.30
CA GLY A 577 -12.82 -3.38 -13.10
C GLY A 577 -13.82 -3.62 -14.21
N ASP A 578 -13.72 -2.86 -15.28
CA ASP A 578 -14.72 -2.77 -16.36
C ASP A 578 -14.32 -3.51 -17.65
N ARG A 579 -13.20 -4.25 -17.66
CA ARG A 579 -12.65 -4.89 -18.86
C ARG A 579 -12.80 -6.40 -18.92
N TRP A 580 -13.24 -6.99 -17.83
CA TRP A 580 -13.43 -8.43 -17.70
C TRP A 580 -14.81 -8.74 -17.17
N GLN A 581 -15.43 -9.80 -17.70
CA GLN A 581 -16.61 -10.40 -17.08
C GLN A 581 -16.27 -11.72 -16.42
N GLY A 582 -16.72 -11.89 -15.16
CA GLY A 582 -16.50 -13.09 -14.37
C GLY A 582 -17.74 -13.96 -14.30
N PHE A 583 -17.56 -15.24 -14.57
CA PHE A 583 -18.59 -16.29 -14.57
C PHE A 583 -18.23 -17.37 -13.55
N ILE A 584 -19.24 -17.98 -12.92
CA ILE A 584 -19.03 -19.07 -11.95
C ILE A 584 -20.21 -20.05 -11.99
N GLY A 585 -19.90 -21.33 -11.81
CA GLY A 585 -20.88 -22.43 -11.72
C GLY A 585 -21.23 -23.07 -13.05
N GLY A 586 -21.42 -24.39 -13.06
CA GLY A 586 -21.98 -25.21 -14.09
C GLY A 586 -21.39 -25.04 -15.49
N GLU A 587 -22.22 -24.62 -16.45
CA GLU A 587 -21.81 -24.31 -17.82
C GLU A 587 -21.11 -22.95 -17.97
N CYS A 588 -20.77 -22.33 -16.88
CA CYS A 588 -19.99 -21.13 -16.66
C CYS A 588 -20.35 -19.96 -17.60
N MET A 589 -19.75 -19.83 -18.80
CA MET A 589 -20.07 -18.78 -19.77
C MET A 589 -20.82 -19.39 -20.97
N ASP A 590 -21.98 -18.82 -21.33
CA ASP A 590 -22.71 -19.16 -22.55
C ASP A 590 -23.36 -17.87 -23.07
N ALA A 591 -22.77 -17.27 -24.11
CA ALA A 591 -23.13 -15.97 -24.64
C ALA A 591 -23.35 -16.03 -26.16
N VAL A 592 -24.41 -15.40 -26.63
CA VAL A 592 -24.77 -15.28 -28.04
C VAL A 592 -24.76 -13.84 -28.48
N ILE A 593 -24.02 -13.52 -29.53
CA ILE A 593 -23.96 -12.20 -30.16
C ILE A 593 -24.82 -12.23 -31.43
N ASP A 594 -25.76 -11.28 -31.58
CA ASP A 594 -26.50 -11.06 -32.80
C ASP A 594 -25.82 -9.99 -33.65
N LEU A 595 -25.19 -10.35 -34.74
CA LEU A 595 -24.55 -9.42 -35.69
C LEU A 595 -25.54 -8.51 -36.44
N GLY A 596 -26.84 -8.87 -36.36
CA GLY A 596 -27.93 -8.12 -37.03
C GLY A 596 -28.22 -8.57 -38.45
N ALA A 597 -27.25 -9.14 -39.15
CA ALA A 597 -27.40 -9.70 -40.49
C ALA A 597 -26.45 -10.89 -40.69
N GLU A 598 -26.75 -11.73 -41.64
CA GLU A 598 -25.85 -12.82 -42.04
C GLU A 598 -24.57 -12.21 -42.65
N THR A 599 -23.42 -12.51 -42.03
CA THR A 599 -22.12 -11.87 -42.30
C THR A 599 -21.07 -12.98 -42.52
N GLU A 600 -20.12 -12.76 -43.40
CA GLU A 600 -18.97 -13.62 -43.59
C GLU A 600 -17.96 -13.37 -42.47
N LEU A 601 -17.50 -14.44 -41.84
CA LEU A 601 -16.60 -14.45 -40.69
C LEU A 601 -15.27 -15.07 -41.08
N HIS A 602 -14.16 -14.46 -40.71
CA HIS A 602 -12.80 -14.92 -40.98
C HIS A 602 -12.01 -15.28 -39.74
N GLU A 603 -12.29 -14.59 -38.62
CA GLU A 603 -11.68 -14.86 -37.34
C GLU A 603 -12.67 -14.57 -36.21
N VAL A 604 -12.70 -15.42 -35.19
CA VAL A 604 -13.36 -15.15 -33.91
C VAL A 604 -12.39 -15.45 -32.79
N SER A 605 -12.19 -14.47 -31.88
CA SER A 605 -11.28 -14.67 -30.76
C SER A 605 -11.78 -13.97 -29.49
N ALA A 606 -11.40 -14.50 -28.32
CA ALA A 606 -11.63 -13.93 -27.01
C ALA A 606 -10.48 -14.30 -26.09
N ASP A 607 -10.13 -13.43 -25.14
CA ASP A 607 -9.06 -13.70 -24.20
C ASP A 607 -9.64 -14.20 -22.87
N PHE A 608 -8.99 -15.21 -22.29
CA PHE A 608 -9.32 -15.76 -20.99
C PHE A 608 -8.19 -15.51 -20.02
N LEU A 609 -8.55 -15.23 -18.76
CA LEU A 609 -7.61 -14.93 -17.68
C LEU A 609 -7.48 -16.12 -16.74
N GLN A 610 -6.25 -16.45 -16.34
CA GLN A 610 -5.95 -17.31 -15.20
C GLN A 610 -5.21 -16.49 -14.12
N SER A 611 -5.68 -16.58 -12.87
CA SER A 611 -5.02 -16.09 -11.69
C SER A 611 -5.38 -17.00 -10.51
N MET A 612 -4.66 -18.10 -10.38
CA MET A 612 -5.00 -19.18 -9.44
C MET A 612 -4.97 -18.75 -7.97
N GLY A 613 -4.17 -17.73 -7.63
CA GLY A 613 -4.13 -17.16 -6.29
C GLY A 613 -5.45 -16.59 -5.77
N VAL A 614 -6.39 -16.26 -6.70
CA VAL A 614 -7.71 -15.70 -6.40
C VAL A 614 -8.84 -16.53 -7.03
N ASP A 615 -8.59 -17.82 -7.26
CA ASP A 615 -9.53 -18.80 -7.80
C ASP A 615 -10.09 -18.44 -9.20
N ILE A 616 -9.30 -17.75 -10.03
CA ILE A 616 -9.61 -17.52 -11.44
C ILE A 616 -8.84 -18.58 -12.26
N ALA A 617 -9.55 -19.40 -12.99
CA ALA A 617 -8.97 -20.47 -13.81
C ALA A 617 -9.36 -20.34 -15.28
N PHE A 618 -8.54 -20.87 -16.17
CA PHE A 618 -8.97 -21.08 -17.53
C PHE A 618 -10.15 -22.06 -17.54
N PRO A 619 -11.11 -21.89 -18.47
CA PRO A 619 -12.15 -22.91 -18.69
C PRO A 619 -11.52 -24.22 -19.15
N ASP A 620 -12.13 -25.37 -18.83
CA ASP A 620 -11.66 -26.66 -19.32
C ASP A 620 -11.75 -26.73 -20.85
N SER A 621 -12.77 -26.10 -21.41
CA SER A 621 -12.92 -26.02 -22.88
C SER A 621 -13.66 -24.75 -23.28
N VAL A 622 -13.34 -24.24 -24.46
CA VAL A 622 -14.07 -23.18 -25.15
C VAL A 622 -14.59 -23.73 -26.46
N GLU A 623 -15.88 -23.52 -26.75
CA GLU A 623 -16.53 -23.91 -28.00
C GLU A 623 -17.15 -22.69 -28.70
N LEU A 624 -16.83 -22.54 -29.98
CA LEU A 624 -17.39 -21.54 -30.88
C LEU A 624 -18.43 -22.18 -31.76
N LEU A 625 -19.65 -21.66 -31.74
CA LEU A 625 -20.76 -22.09 -32.57
C LEU A 625 -21.33 -20.90 -33.34
N VAL A 626 -21.88 -21.16 -34.49
CA VAL A 626 -22.50 -20.14 -35.35
C VAL A 626 -23.88 -20.61 -35.83
N SER A 627 -24.75 -19.63 -36.14
CA SER A 627 -26.11 -19.91 -36.67
C SER A 627 -26.56 -18.75 -37.56
N SER A 628 -27.37 -19.07 -38.57
CA SER A 628 -28.08 -18.10 -39.41
C SER A 628 -29.46 -17.74 -38.85
N ASP A 629 -30.11 -18.64 -38.10
CA ASP A 629 -31.49 -18.51 -37.61
C ASP A 629 -31.62 -18.30 -36.10
N GLY A 630 -30.51 -18.42 -35.34
CA GLY A 630 -30.47 -18.30 -33.88
C GLY A 630 -31.04 -19.51 -33.13
N GLN A 631 -31.40 -20.59 -33.83
CA GLN A 631 -31.94 -21.82 -33.26
C GLN A 631 -31.03 -23.03 -33.52
N ASN A 632 -30.59 -23.18 -34.76
CA ASN A 632 -29.75 -24.29 -35.20
C ASN A 632 -28.28 -23.82 -35.25
N TYR A 633 -27.47 -24.35 -34.33
CA TYR A 633 -26.06 -23.98 -34.21
C TYR A 633 -25.12 -25.05 -34.73
N THR A 634 -24.13 -24.67 -35.49
CA THR A 634 -23.02 -25.50 -35.95
C THR A 634 -21.76 -25.16 -35.22
N SER A 635 -21.09 -26.13 -34.63
CA SER A 635 -19.79 -25.93 -33.95
C SER A 635 -18.70 -25.76 -35.02
N LEU A 636 -17.96 -24.65 -34.93
CA LEU A 636 -16.81 -24.37 -35.78
C LEU A 636 -15.51 -24.89 -35.17
N GLN A 637 -15.37 -24.75 -33.87
CA GLN A 637 -14.19 -25.19 -33.13
C GLN A 637 -14.55 -25.42 -31.67
N ARG A 638 -13.97 -26.48 -31.11
CA ARG A 638 -13.85 -26.70 -29.69
C ARG A 638 -12.38 -26.90 -29.36
N ARG A 639 -11.92 -26.22 -28.31
CA ARG A 639 -10.54 -26.33 -27.82
C ARG A 639 -10.57 -26.53 -26.32
N ASP A 640 -9.84 -27.53 -25.84
CA ASP A 640 -9.55 -27.70 -24.43
C ASP A 640 -8.39 -26.73 -24.06
N MET A 641 -8.50 -26.06 -22.92
CA MET A 641 -7.48 -25.12 -22.45
C MET A 641 -6.67 -25.77 -21.33
N GLU A 642 -5.35 -25.75 -21.48
CA GLU A 642 -4.46 -26.24 -20.45
C GLU A 642 -4.35 -25.23 -19.29
N ARG A 643 -4.41 -25.73 -18.08
CA ARG A 643 -4.13 -24.94 -16.87
C ARG A 643 -2.63 -24.96 -16.62
N HIS A 644 -2.09 -23.79 -16.37
CA HIS A 644 -0.72 -23.62 -15.91
C HIS A 644 -0.59 -23.85 -14.39
N ASP A 645 0.64 -23.73 -13.85
CA ASP A 645 0.88 -23.85 -12.41
C ASP A 645 -0.09 -22.96 -11.61
N LYS A 646 -0.63 -23.47 -10.50
CA LYS A 646 -1.66 -22.82 -9.68
C LYS A 646 -1.28 -21.39 -9.19
N ARG A 647 -0.03 -21.00 -9.33
CA ARG A 647 0.48 -19.70 -8.89
C ARG A 647 0.67 -18.69 -10.00
N GLU A 648 0.53 -19.10 -11.25
CA GLU A 648 0.83 -18.25 -12.38
C GLU A 648 -0.38 -17.42 -12.81
N TYR A 649 -0.08 -16.25 -13.34
CA TYR A 649 -1.03 -15.29 -13.89
C TYR A 649 -0.86 -15.24 -15.40
N PHE A 650 -1.88 -15.65 -16.15
CA PHE A 650 -1.83 -15.70 -17.61
C PHE A 650 -3.08 -15.14 -18.25
N ILE A 651 -2.90 -14.61 -19.46
CA ILE A 651 -3.99 -14.31 -20.39
C ILE A 651 -3.72 -15.10 -21.65
N GLU A 652 -4.64 -15.98 -22.01
CA GLU A 652 -4.54 -16.84 -23.19
C GLU A 652 -5.72 -16.61 -24.12
N PRO A 653 -5.47 -16.37 -25.44
CA PRO A 653 -6.54 -16.22 -26.42
C PRO A 653 -7.10 -17.58 -26.85
N PHE A 654 -8.41 -17.69 -26.90
CA PHE A 654 -9.09 -18.63 -27.81
C PHE A 654 -9.21 -17.96 -29.17
N THR A 655 -8.80 -18.63 -30.25
CA THR A 655 -8.87 -18.07 -31.60
C THR A 655 -9.27 -19.16 -32.61
N TRP A 656 -10.33 -18.87 -33.37
CA TRP A 656 -10.70 -19.60 -34.57
C TRP A 656 -10.37 -18.75 -35.79
N LYS A 657 -9.83 -19.39 -36.83
CA LYS A 657 -9.60 -18.80 -38.15
C LYS A 657 -10.15 -19.72 -39.23
N GLY A 658 -10.92 -19.16 -40.17
CA GLY A 658 -11.53 -19.91 -41.23
C GLY A 658 -12.44 -19.04 -42.09
N THR A 659 -13.40 -19.65 -42.77
CA THR A 659 -14.48 -18.94 -43.45
C THR A 659 -15.79 -19.56 -43.02
N ALA A 660 -16.70 -18.78 -42.49
CA ALA A 660 -18.04 -19.16 -42.12
C ALA A 660 -19.01 -18.01 -42.41
N LYS A 661 -20.31 -18.33 -42.62
CA LYS A 661 -21.33 -17.31 -42.83
C LYS A 661 -22.41 -17.46 -41.79
N ALA A 662 -22.66 -16.44 -41.00
CA ALA A 662 -23.60 -16.50 -39.88
C ALA A 662 -24.13 -15.11 -39.48
N ARG A 663 -25.28 -15.10 -38.82
CA ARG A 663 -25.81 -13.92 -38.11
C ARG A 663 -25.52 -14.00 -36.60
N TYR A 664 -25.58 -15.20 -36.04
CA TYR A 664 -25.40 -15.39 -34.60
C TYR A 664 -24.08 -16.11 -34.34
N VAL A 665 -23.30 -15.54 -33.40
CA VAL A 665 -22.03 -16.10 -32.90
C VAL A 665 -22.24 -16.47 -31.44
N ARG A 666 -22.06 -17.74 -31.08
CA ARG A 666 -22.20 -18.24 -29.71
C ARG A 666 -20.87 -18.77 -29.22
N MET A 667 -20.45 -18.30 -28.05
CA MET A 667 -19.27 -18.80 -27.37
C MET A 667 -19.68 -19.43 -26.04
N ARG A 668 -19.20 -20.63 -25.81
CA ARG A 668 -19.42 -21.41 -24.58
C ARG A 668 -18.07 -21.69 -23.94
N ALA A 669 -17.92 -21.39 -22.66
CA ALA A 669 -16.73 -21.74 -21.89
C ALA A 669 -17.16 -22.57 -20.68
N LYS A 670 -16.71 -23.84 -20.64
CA LYS A 670 -17.06 -24.77 -19.58
C LYS A 670 -16.10 -24.64 -18.41
N GLN A 671 -16.65 -24.52 -17.20
CA GLN A 671 -15.87 -24.52 -15.99
C GLN A 671 -15.23 -25.90 -15.74
N GLY A 672 -14.02 -25.89 -15.17
CA GLY A 672 -13.32 -27.11 -14.78
C GLY A 672 -13.93 -27.83 -13.59
N ALA A 673 -13.55 -29.11 -13.43
CA ALA A 673 -14.01 -29.94 -12.32
C ALA A 673 -13.65 -29.42 -10.94
N GLU A 674 -12.55 -28.66 -10.84
CA GLU A 674 -12.11 -28.01 -9.57
C GLU A 674 -12.88 -26.74 -9.23
N GLY A 675 -13.77 -26.27 -10.09
CA GLY A 675 -14.50 -25.02 -9.90
C GLY A 675 -13.66 -23.77 -10.17
N GLY A 676 -14.00 -22.65 -9.53
CA GLY A 676 -13.34 -21.38 -9.69
C GLY A 676 -14.06 -20.43 -10.65
N TRP A 677 -13.52 -19.24 -10.82
CA TRP A 677 -14.04 -18.23 -11.73
C TRP A 677 -13.48 -18.43 -13.15
N VAL A 678 -14.30 -18.21 -14.17
CA VAL A 678 -13.86 -18.01 -15.56
C VAL A 678 -14.02 -16.54 -15.92
N PHE A 679 -12.97 -15.92 -16.43
CA PHE A 679 -12.97 -14.51 -16.85
C PHE A 679 -12.72 -14.42 -18.34
N CYS A 680 -13.61 -13.70 -19.03
CA CYS A 680 -13.53 -13.40 -20.45
C CYS A 680 -13.57 -11.89 -20.69
N ASP A 681 -12.83 -11.41 -21.67
CA ASP A 681 -12.85 -10.01 -22.10
C ASP A 681 -13.78 -9.80 -23.33
N GLU A 682 -13.30 -9.24 -24.39
CA GLU A 682 -14.00 -8.94 -25.65
C GLU A 682 -14.10 -10.15 -26.57
N ILE A 683 -15.29 -10.48 -27.11
CA ILE A 683 -15.46 -11.45 -28.19
C ILE A 683 -15.32 -10.72 -29.53
N LYS A 684 -14.16 -10.84 -30.13
CA LYS A 684 -13.80 -10.20 -31.38
C LYS A 684 -14.23 -11.05 -32.57
N VAL A 685 -15.04 -10.50 -33.46
CA VAL A 685 -15.53 -11.15 -34.70
C VAL A 685 -15.03 -10.32 -35.88
N TRP A 686 -14.29 -10.96 -36.79
CA TRP A 686 -13.72 -10.33 -37.99
C TRP A 686 -14.14 -11.01 -39.27
#